data_b7e6a4d67c1f82aeafd1d86be1603ab7
#
_entry.id   b7e6a4d67c1f82aeafd1d86be1603ab7
#
_cell.length_a   1.000
_cell.length_b   1.000
_cell.length_c   1.000
_cell.angle_alpha   90.00
_cell.angle_beta   90.00
_cell.angle_gamma   90.00
#
_symmetry.space_group_name_H-M   'P 1'
#
loop_
_entity.id
_entity.type
_entity.pdbx_description
1 polymer ?
#
loop_
_entity_poly.entity_id
_entity_poly.type
_entity_poly.pdbx_seq_one_letter_code
_entity_poly.pdbx_strand_id
1 'polypeptide(L)'
;MSLQHQQQERSEHLEDTAFVLPFSALDRDLLALAGGKGANLGEMARAGFPVPPGFCVTTAAYELAAAGADLEETLTALAGTSAGDSSRLAALAQAARDSILRSPIPPEIAESICAAYQSLGNGETLAVSVRSSATAEDLPYASFAGQQETYLNIIGSEAVLDAVRRCWASLWTDRAVSYRATQGIDHRTVQLAVVVQRMVEAAVAGVLFTANPLTGRRRQAVIDANPGLGEAVVSGATNPDHFVVTTATGEIVERRLGDKRVIIKGSPGGGTVRTESLDGSDSACLSDDQVRALVELGARVEAHYAAPQDIEWAIDPSGQVWLLQTRPITTLFPLPATAPTTDDALRVYFSFNVVQGVYRPFTPMGGSAFPLFASALAGAFGLTPRDPLSGPAGLVAEAASRLFLDVTAPLRSSFGRKFLIGAARVGETLSAGLFEQLTTDPRLSLVPTRRWPVVRAFGSVIARTRAPLYLLQALFWPSAAVARVERLRAGLQEFDVAVAKAGAAGSIERLTALEQLLLDWMPRILGRLAPVLVCGLTAYGLAGRLLDGLATPDELQSVLRGLPHNPTTEMDLALWDLARRVQADPATARYLRETPPEQQGQDYRAGSLPLLLQQELSEFLRAYGHRGVAEIDLGLPRWSEDPTHILGVLVNYLQLQDPTMAPDVQFRRGAQAAEAMVADLTQRASRKGRLRGLLVGFLLKRARALAGMRETPKFCLVFLLAHVREQLWSVGKELQRAGRLEAADDIFFITLPEAHLALAGEDMRPIVREHRADYERELRRRHVPRVLLSDGTEPGAASQPLALQPGTLQGTPASPGRVTAPARVILDPTGARLEPGEILVAPSTDPGWTPLFLTASGLVMEMGGMISHGAVVAREYGIPAVVGVPSATERITTGQHITIDGASGIISIDAT
;
A
#
# COMPACT_ATOMS: atom_id res chain seq x y z
N MET A 1 -20.73 -26.04 19.44
CA MET A 1 -22.05 -25.40 19.21
C MET A 1 -22.69 -24.77 20.45
N SER A 2 -22.05 -24.60 21.60
CA SER A 2 -22.74 -24.05 22.80
C SER A 2 -22.24 -22.72 23.32
N LEU A 3 -21.01 -22.32 23.07
CA LEU A 3 -20.46 -21.04 23.56
C LEU A 3 -20.69 -19.88 22.59
N GLN A 4 -20.57 -20.09 21.30
CA GLN A 4 -20.84 -19.05 20.30
C GLN A 4 -22.33 -18.74 20.18
N HIS A 5 -23.21 -19.74 20.32
CA HIS A 5 -24.67 -19.50 20.32
C HIS A 5 -25.13 -18.77 21.58
N GLN A 6 -24.52 -19.05 22.74
CA GLN A 6 -24.80 -18.33 23.98
C GLN A 6 -24.22 -16.91 24.03
N GLN A 7 -23.13 -16.67 23.30
CA GLN A 7 -22.60 -15.32 23.10
C GLN A 7 -23.46 -14.49 22.15
N GLN A 8 -23.94 -15.09 21.07
CA GLN A 8 -24.81 -14.44 20.11
C GLN A 8 -26.21 -14.14 20.69
N GLU A 9 -26.81 -15.06 21.45
CA GLU A 9 -28.08 -14.84 22.18
C GLU A 9 -27.93 -13.83 23.33
N ARG A 10 -26.73 -13.71 23.97
CA ARG A 10 -26.46 -12.66 24.95
C ARG A 10 -26.30 -11.28 24.31
N SER A 11 -25.68 -11.23 23.13
CA SER A 11 -25.56 -10.07 22.30
C SER A 11 -26.96 -9.53 21.91
N GLU A 12 -27.84 -10.39 21.38
CA GLU A 12 -29.17 -10.00 20.89
C GLU A 12 -30.17 -9.57 22.00
N HIS A 13 -29.89 -9.83 23.29
CA HIS A 13 -30.81 -9.52 24.39
C HIS A 13 -30.41 -8.36 25.32
N LEU A 14 -29.17 -7.83 25.23
CA LEU A 14 -28.73 -6.60 25.94
C LEU A 14 -28.85 -5.30 25.11
N GLU A 15 -29.45 -5.34 23.94
CA GLU A 15 -28.78 -4.89 22.77
C GLU A 15 -29.30 -3.64 22.08
N ASP A 16 -30.52 -3.31 22.12
CA ASP A 16 -30.98 -2.15 21.30
C ASP A 16 -31.53 -0.98 22.09
N THR A 17 -31.54 -1.02 23.44
CA THR A 17 -32.18 0.01 24.22
C THR A 17 -31.40 0.57 25.42
N ALA A 18 -30.19 0.10 25.71
CA ALA A 18 -29.42 0.64 26.84
C ALA A 18 -28.71 1.94 26.45
N PHE A 19 -29.19 3.10 26.96
CA PHE A 19 -28.58 4.40 26.70
C PHE A 19 -27.24 4.64 27.40
N VAL A 20 -26.98 3.91 28.49
CA VAL A 20 -25.74 4.04 29.28
C VAL A 20 -25.25 2.66 29.73
N LEU A 21 -23.97 2.40 29.55
CA LEU A 21 -23.33 1.15 29.98
C LEU A 21 -22.05 1.44 30.77
N PRO A 22 -21.86 0.82 31.98
CA PRO A 22 -20.58 0.92 32.69
C PRO A 22 -19.45 0.20 31.94
N PHE A 23 -18.19 0.61 32.13
CA PHE A 23 -17.04 -0.03 31.45
C PHE A 23 -16.97 -1.53 31.69
N SER A 24 -17.38 -2.03 32.85
CA SER A 24 -17.43 -3.47 33.15
C SER A 24 -18.38 -4.27 32.25
N ALA A 25 -19.34 -3.62 31.60
CA ALA A 25 -20.28 -4.25 30.66
C ALA A 25 -19.83 -4.14 29.19
N LEU A 26 -18.74 -3.44 28.91
CA LEU A 26 -18.23 -3.18 27.55
C LEU A 26 -17.04 -4.10 27.23
N ASP A 27 -16.89 -4.44 25.97
CA ASP A 27 -15.73 -5.12 25.37
C ASP A 27 -15.52 -4.67 23.93
N ARG A 28 -14.48 -5.24 23.26
CA ARG A 28 -14.14 -4.88 21.88
C ARG A 28 -15.24 -5.20 20.86
N ASP A 29 -16.11 -6.15 21.14
CA ASP A 29 -17.16 -6.59 20.20
C ASP A 29 -18.34 -5.57 20.17
N LEU A 30 -18.43 -4.70 21.18
CA LEU A 30 -19.43 -3.65 21.29
C LEU A 30 -18.99 -2.32 20.65
N LEU A 31 -18.07 -2.34 19.69
CA LEU A 31 -17.57 -1.15 18.98
C LEU A 31 -18.70 -0.31 18.38
N ALA A 32 -19.70 -0.95 17.77
CA ALA A 32 -20.83 -0.26 17.15
C ALA A 32 -21.67 0.53 18.18
N LEU A 33 -21.72 0.08 19.44
CA LEU A 33 -22.53 0.67 20.50
C LEU A 33 -21.74 1.69 21.35
N ALA A 34 -20.44 1.43 21.60
CA ALA A 34 -19.61 2.21 22.50
C ALA A 34 -18.57 3.11 21.81
N GLY A 35 -18.39 2.96 20.49
CA GLY A 35 -17.28 3.57 19.75
C GLY A 35 -15.92 3.02 20.17
N GLY A 36 -14.85 3.43 19.49
CA GLY A 36 -13.51 2.89 19.71
C GLY A 36 -12.98 3.08 21.13
N LYS A 37 -13.09 4.31 21.67
CA LYS A 37 -12.62 4.60 23.04
C LYS A 37 -13.39 3.84 24.11
N GLY A 38 -14.74 3.82 24.00
CA GLY A 38 -15.60 3.14 24.97
C GLY A 38 -15.33 1.63 25.00
N ALA A 39 -15.27 0.99 23.85
CA ALA A 39 -14.98 -0.43 23.69
C ALA A 39 -13.59 -0.79 24.25
N ASN A 40 -12.55 -0.02 23.92
CA ASN A 40 -11.17 -0.26 24.41
C ASN A 40 -11.06 -0.04 25.93
N LEU A 41 -11.69 0.99 26.50
CA LEU A 41 -11.69 1.20 27.96
C LEU A 41 -12.42 0.07 28.70
N GLY A 42 -13.54 -0.39 28.16
CA GLY A 42 -14.26 -1.55 28.71
C GLY A 42 -13.43 -2.82 28.65
N GLU A 43 -12.82 -3.12 27.53
CA GLU A 43 -11.91 -4.26 27.33
C GLU A 43 -10.77 -4.26 28.35
N MET A 44 -10.10 -3.12 28.51
CA MET A 44 -9.00 -2.97 29.49
C MET A 44 -9.50 -3.16 30.94
N ALA A 45 -10.65 -2.57 31.27
CA ALA A 45 -11.22 -2.69 32.61
C ALA A 45 -11.57 -4.14 32.95
N ARG A 46 -12.17 -4.86 32.01
CA ARG A 46 -12.47 -6.31 32.15
C ARG A 46 -11.23 -7.17 32.25
N ALA A 47 -10.17 -6.81 31.52
CA ALA A 47 -8.88 -7.49 31.59
C ALA A 47 -8.09 -7.19 32.88
N GLY A 48 -8.62 -6.35 33.77
CA GLY A 48 -8.02 -6.02 35.07
C GLY A 48 -6.87 -5.02 35.00
N PHE A 49 -6.79 -4.23 33.94
CA PHE A 49 -5.86 -3.10 33.87
C PHE A 49 -6.34 -1.94 34.75
N PRO A 50 -5.43 -1.08 35.25
CA PRO A 50 -5.78 0.05 36.10
C PRO A 50 -6.43 1.20 35.31
N VAL A 51 -7.72 1.01 34.97
CA VAL A 51 -8.54 1.99 34.27
C VAL A 51 -9.38 2.75 35.28
N PRO A 52 -9.42 4.09 35.28
CA PRO A 52 -10.34 4.83 36.13
C PRO A 52 -11.80 4.45 35.82
N PRO A 53 -12.65 4.24 36.82
CA PRO A 53 -14.05 3.85 36.58
C PRO A 53 -14.81 4.89 35.76
N GLY A 54 -15.81 4.41 35.02
CA GLY A 54 -16.60 5.26 34.14
C GLY A 54 -17.71 4.48 33.45
N PHE A 55 -18.41 5.18 32.55
CA PHE A 55 -19.50 4.65 31.75
C PHE A 55 -19.46 5.22 30.33
N CYS A 56 -20.15 4.57 29.42
CA CYS A 56 -20.33 5.01 28.04
C CYS A 56 -21.82 5.37 27.82
N VAL A 57 -22.09 6.56 27.28
CA VAL A 57 -23.38 6.92 26.68
C VAL A 57 -23.35 6.38 25.26
N THR A 58 -24.23 5.47 24.91
CA THR A 58 -24.18 4.64 23.73
C THR A 58 -24.56 5.38 22.44
N THR A 59 -24.29 4.77 21.29
CA THR A 59 -24.75 5.29 19.98
C THR A 59 -26.29 5.31 19.89
N ALA A 60 -27.00 4.39 20.54
CA ALA A 60 -28.47 4.41 20.61
C ALA A 60 -29.00 5.70 21.27
N ALA A 61 -28.31 6.21 22.31
CA ALA A 61 -28.65 7.51 22.90
C ALA A 61 -28.43 8.66 21.92
N TYR A 62 -27.34 8.61 21.12
CA TYR A 62 -27.09 9.59 20.07
C TYR A 62 -28.19 9.55 18.99
N GLU A 63 -28.56 8.37 18.51
CA GLU A 63 -29.61 8.21 17.49
C GLU A 63 -30.93 8.83 17.92
N LEU A 64 -31.36 8.54 19.13
CA LEU A 64 -32.59 9.10 19.67
C LEU A 64 -32.52 10.63 19.84
N ALA A 65 -31.39 11.15 20.31
CA ALA A 65 -31.18 12.59 20.44
C ALA A 65 -31.10 13.30 19.08
N ALA A 66 -30.43 12.68 18.10
CA ALA A 66 -30.30 13.21 16.75
C ALA A 66 -31.61 13.18 15.96
N ALA A 67 -32.46 12.18 16.18
CA ALA A 67 -33.81 12.14 15.61
C ALA A 67 -34.65 13.34 16.04
N GLY A 68 -34.47 13.83 17.29
CA GLY A 68 -35.12 15.05 17.82
C GLY A 68 -34.52 16.36 17.27
N ALA A 69 -33.35 16.31 16.61
CA ALA A 69 -32.63 17.49 16.15
C ALA A 69 -32.93 17.90 14.72
N ASP A 70 -33.86 17.21 14.03
CA ASP A 70 -34.32 17.51 12.64
C ASP A 70 -33.16 17.68 11.61
N LEU A 71 -32.28 16.68 11.52
CA LEU A 71 -31.12 16.72 10.68
C LEU A 71 -31.35 16.27 9.22
N GLU A 72 -32.51 15.71 8.86
CA GLU A 72 -32.74 15.00 7.59
C GLU A 72 -32.55 15.89 6.36
N GLU A 73 -33.00 17.13 6.41
CA GLU A 73 -32.79 18.10 5.31
C GLU A 73 -31.28 18.38 5.11
N THR A 74 -30.56 18.59 6.22
CA THR A 74 -29.11 18.86 6.20
C THR A 74 -28.32 17.65 5.69
N LEU A 75 -28.70 16.43 6.11
CA LEU A 75 -28.09 15.17 5.66
C LEU A 75 -28.29 14.95 4.15
N THR A 76 -29.50 15.25 3.65
CA THR A 76 -29.83 15.16 2.23
C THR A 76 -29.02 16.17 1.41
N ALA A 77 -28.86 17.39 1.91
CA ALA A 77 -28.03 18.42 1.26
C ALA A 77 -26.54 18.04 1.27
N LEU A 78 -26.03 17.48 2.38
CA LEU A 78 -24.65 16.99 2.47
C LEU A 78 -24.38 15.86 1.47
N ALA A 79 -25.29 14.89 1.32
CA ALA A 79 -25.15 13.80 0.37
C ALA A 79 -25.09 14.28 -1.10
N GLY A 80 -25.75 15.41 -1.42
CA GLY A 80 -25.72 16.04 -2.75
C GLY A 80 -24.57 17.03 -2.97
N THR A 81 -23.70 17.26 -1.96
CA THR A 81 -22.64 18.27 -2.05
C THR A 81 -21.31 17.61 -2.42
N SER A 82 -20.63 18.15 -3.44
CA SER A 82 -19.30 17.66 -3.85
C SER A 82 -18.25 17.90 -2.74
N ALA A 83 -17.32 16.96 -2.55
CA ALA A 83 -16.19 17.10 -1.64
C ALA A 83 -15.31 18.34 -1.92
N GLY A 84 -15.32 18.86 -3.15
CA GLY A 84 -14.61 20.09 -3.53
C GLY A 84 -15.28 21.39 -3.10
N ASP A 85 -16.56 21.37 -2.72
CA ASP A 85 -17.29 22.57 -2.26
C ASP A 85 -17.16 22.75 -0.74
N SER A 86 -15.98 23.10 -0.29
CA SER A 86 -15.64 23.25 1.14
C SER A 86 -16.51 24.29 1.84
N SER A 87 -16.89 25.38 1.15
CA SER A 87 -17.71 26.43 1.73
C SER A 87 -19.12 25.96 2.05
N ARG A 88 -19.73 25.20 1.14
CA ARG A 88 -21.06 24.63 1.34
C ARG A 88 -21.06 23.52 2.38
N LEU A 89 -20.03 22.67 2.37
CA LEU A 89 -19.85 21.64 3.41
C LEU A 89 -19.74 22.26 4.79
N ALA A 90 -18.95 23.34 4.96
CA ALA A 90 -18.80 24.05 6.23
C ALA A 90 -20.13 24.67 6.71
N ALA A 91 -20.89 25.29 5.81
CA ALA A 91 -22.18 25.87 6.17
C ALA A 91 -23.20 24.82 6.62
N LEU A 92 -23.26 23.67 5.94
CA LEU A 92 -24.13 22.54 6.31
C LEU A 92 -23.66 21.88 7.61
N ALA A 93 -22.35 21.74 7.82
CA ALA A 93 -21.76 21.23 9.05
C ALA A 93 -22.16 22.10 10.25
N GLN A 94 -22.05 23.43 10.11
CA GLN A 94 -22.45 24.37 11.15
C GLN A 94 -23.97 24.30 11.43
N ALA A 95 -24.81 24.18 10.40
CA ALA A 95 -26.26 24.03 10.58
C ALA A 95 -26.61 22.76 11.39
N ALA A 96 -25.98 21.61 11.06
CA ALA A 96 -26.16 20.36 11.79
C ALA A 96 -25.70 20.48 13.26
N ARG A 97 -24.53 21.10 13.48
CA ARG A 97 -23.97 21.34 14.81
C ARG A 97 -24.90 22.19 15.67
N ASP A 98 -25.40 23.30 15.12
CA ASP A 98 -26.29 24.19 15.81
C ASP A 98 -27.63 23.52 16.13
N SER A 99 -28.09 22.61 15.27
CA SER A 99 -29.34 21.86 15.52
C SER A 99 -29.18 20.90 16.69
N ILE A 100 -28.08 20.12 16.76
CA ILE A 100 -27.78 19.26 17.92
C ILE A 100 -27.65 20.06 19.22
N LEU A 101 -26.93 21.19 19.19
CA LEU A 101 -26.72 22.02 20.39
C LEU A 101 -28.03 22.64 20.92
N ARG A 102 -28.98 22.95 20.04
CA ARG A 102 -30.31 23.51 20.44
C ARG A 102 -31.29 22.45 20.89
N SER A 103 -31.13 21.21 20.41
CA SER A 103 -32.05 20.14 20.76
C SER A 103 -31.89 19.73 22.23
N PRO A 104 -32.98 19.61 23.00
CA PRO A 104 -32.90 19.09 24.37
C PRO A 104 -32.54 17.59 24.34
N ILE A 105 -31.76 17.16 25.32
CA ILE A 105 -31.55 15.72 25.52
C ILE A 105 -32.87 15.08 25.97
N PRO A 106 -33.33 14.00 25.34
CA PRO A 106 -34.53 13.28 25.76
C PRO A 106 -34.50 12.95 27.27
N PRO A 107 -35.60 13.12 28.02
CA PRO A 107 -35.62 12.97 29.48
C PRO A 107 -35.08 11.61 29.94
N GLU A 108 -35.45 10.53 29.28
CA GLU A 108 -35.00 9.17 29.58
C GLU A 108 -33.48 8.97 29.46
N ILE A 109 -32.84 9.63 28.50
CA ILE A 109 -31.38 9.65 28.35
C ILE A 109 -30.75 10.50 29.46
N ALA A 110 -31.31 11.68 29.72
CA ALA A 110 -30.81 12.60 30.76
C ALA A 110 -30.85 11.94 32.14
N GLU A 111 -31.95 11.28 32.47
CA GLU A 111 -32.12 10.54 33.72
C GLU A 111 -31.10 9.41 33.85
N SER A 112 -30.88 8.62 32.75
CA SER A 112 -29.93 7.54 32.74
C SER A 112 -28.48 8.03 32.93
N ILE A 113 -28.09 9.12 32.28
CA ILE A 113 -26.77 9.75 32.45
C ILE A 113 -26.58 10.27 33.87
N CYS A 114 -27.59 10.99 34.42
CA CYS A 114 -27.52 11.51 35.77
C CYS A 114 -27.41 10.40 36.82
N ALA A 115 -28.20 9.33 36.69
CA ALA A 115 -28.13 8.18 37.57
C ALA A 115 -26.76 7.48 37.53
N ALA A 116 -26.17 7.28 36.33
CA ALA A 116 -24.85 6.70 36.18
C ALA A 116 -23.75 7.60 36.79
N TYR A 117 -23.83 8.91 36.59
CA TYR A 117 -22.89 9.87 37.20
C TYR A 117 -22.95 9.87 38.72
N GLN A 118 -24.17 9.87 39.30
CA GLN A 118 -24.35 9.77 40.74
C GLN A 118 -23.83 8.45 41.32
N SER A 119 -24.07 7.33 40.61
CA SER A 119 -23.56 6.03 41.00
C SER A 119 -22.03 6.01 40.98
N LEU A 120 -21.39 6.61 39.95
CA LEU A 120 -19.94 6.71 39.83
C LEU A 120 -19.31 7.48 40.99
N GLY A 121 -19.98 8.50 41.50
CA GLY A 121 -19.55 9.31 42.63
C GLY A 121 -19.99 8.78 44.00
N ASN A 122 -20.66 7.62 44.13
CA ASN A 122 -21.28 7.13 45.34
C ASN A 122 -22.19 8.18 46.03
N GLY A 123 -22.86 9.01 45.23
CA GLY A 123 -23.71 10.11 45.67
C GLY A 123 -22.97 11.44 45.91
N GLU A 124 -21.64 11.46 45.81
CA GLU A 124 -20.85 12.69 45.88
C GLU A 124 -20.61 13.30 44.50
N THR A 125 -20.44 14.60 44.46
CA THR A 125 -20.11 15.33 43.25
C THR A 125 -18.61 15.07 42.90
N LEU A 126 -18.37 14.53 41.74
CA LEU A 126 -17.01 14.12 41.32
C LEU A 126 -16.63 14.77 39.98
N ALA A 127 -15.36 15.03 39.82
CA ALA A 127 -14.82 15.48 38.54
C ALA A 127 -14.70 14.33 37.53
N VAL A 128 -15.19 14.56 36.30
CA VAL A 128 -15.08 13.57 35.19
C VAL A 128 -14.48 14.18 33.94
N SER A 129 -13.91 13.36 33.11
CA SER A 129 -13.65 13.67 31.68
C SER A 129 -14.84 13.17 30.86
N VAL A 130 -15.22 13.96 29.84
CA VAL A 130 -16.27 13.62 28.87
C VAL A 130 -15.66 13.67 27.51
N ARG A 131 -15.63 12.53 26.82
CA ARG A 131 -14.86 12.32 25.59
C ARG A 131 -15.76 11.73 24.51
N SER A 132 -15.69 12.25 23.28
CA SER A 132 -16.35 11.62 22.14
C SER A 132 -15.68 10.29 21.76
N SER A 133 -16.50 9.31 21.37
CA SER A 133 -16.11 7.96 21.00
C SER A 133 -16.84 7.57 19.71
N ALA A 134 -16.25 7.83 18.57
CA ALA A 134 -16.87 7.53 17.27
C ALA A 134 -16.73 6.07 16.90
N THR A 135 -17.71 5.53 16.16
CA THR A 135 -17.67 4.16 15.63
C THR A 135 -16.65 3.99 14.51
N ALA A 136 -16.22 5.09 13.87
CA ALA A 136 -15.27 5.11 12.77
C ALA A 136 -13.88 5.66 13.18
N GLU A 137 -13.58 5.82 14.46
CA GLU A 137 -12.37 6.52 14.95
C GLU A 137 -11.08 5.78 14.67
N ASP A 138 -11.07 4.47 14.86
CA ASP A 138 -9.90 3.61 14.78
C ASP A 138 -9.86 2.78 13.48
N LEU A 139 -10.39 3.33 12.39
CA LEU A 139 -10.21 2.69 11.09
C LEU A 139 -8.71 2.73 10.73
N PRO A 140 -8.11 1.61 10.28
CA PRO A 140 -6.66 1.48 10.06
C PRO A 140 -6.02 2.51 9.13
N TYR A 141 -6.82 3.37 8.48
CA TYR A 141 -6.37 4.36 7.48
C TYR A 141 -7.03 5.73 7.65
N ALA A 142 -7.89 5.87 8.64
CA ALA A 142 -8.60 7.09 8.94
C ALA A 142 -8.31 7.46 10.39
N SER A 143 -7.18 8.12 10.63
CA SER A 143 -6.92 8.68 11.93
C SER A 143 -7.75 9.96 12.09
N PHE A 144 -8.84 9.88 12.83
CA PHE A 144 -9.57 11.06 13.33
C PHE A 144 -8.82 11.73 14.50
N ALA A 145 -7.53 11.46 14.63
CA ALA A 145 -6.70 12.06 15.67
C ALA A 145 -6.79 13.59 15.62
N GLY A 146 -7.15 14.18 16.76
CA GLY A 146 -7.32 15.63 16.92
C GLY A 146 -8.61 16.21 16.32
N GLN A 147 -9.57 15.39 15.88
CA GLN A 147 -10.88 15.86 15.39
C GLN A 147 -12.00 15.72 16.44
N GLN A 148 -11.70 15.10 17.58
CA GLN A 148 -12.66 14.77 18.62
C GLN A 148 -12.47 15.67 19.83
N GLU A 149 -13.60 16.08 20.41
CA GLU A 149 -13.60 16.97 21.56
C GLU A 149 -13.51 16.18 22.86
N THR A 150 -12.69 16.68 23.77
CA THR A 150 -12.52 16.17 25.14
C THR A 150 -12.75 17.31 26.10
N TYR A 151 -13.65 17.11 27.03
CA TYR A 151 -13.94 18.05 28.13
C TYR A 151 -13.42 17.46 29.42
N LEU A 152 -12.44 18.14 30.02
CA LEU A 152 -11.79 17.69 31.26
C LEU A 152 -12.31 18.43 32.48
N ASN A 153 -12.31 17.72 33.59
CA ASN A 153 -12.68 18.26 34.91
C ASN A 153 -14.11 18.86 34.95
N ILE A 154 -15.08 18.12 34.39
CA ILE A 154 -16.48 18.46 34.40
C ILE A 154 -17.09 18.04 35.75
N ILE A 155 -17.79 18.94 36.43
CA ILE A 155 -18.30 18.73 37.76
C ILE A 155 -19.81 19.03 37.79
N GLY A 156 -20.62 18.05 38.22
CA GLY A 156 -22.08 18.17 38.37
C GLY A 156 -22.88 17.66 37.17
N SER A 157 -24.09 17.13 37.43
CA SER A 157 -24.91 16.42 36.44
C SER A 157 -25.28 17.30 35.24
N GLU A 158 -25.66 18.57 35.48
CA GLU A 158 -26.02 19.50 34.37
C GLU A 158 -24.83 19.78 33.45
N ALA A 159 -23.63 19.96 34.03
CA ALA A 159 -22.41 20.17 33.24
C ALA A 159 -22.02 18.91 32.44
N VAL A 160 -22.24 17.70 32.98
CA VAL A 160 -22.04 16.44 32.26
C VAL A 160 -23.01 16.33 31.10
N LEU A 161 -24.29 16.64 31.27
CA LEU A 161 -25.28 16.64 30.17
C LEU A 161 -24.91 17.65 29.08
N ASP A 162 -24.47 18.85 29.44
CA ASP A 162 -24.01 19.82 28.44
C ASP A 162 -22.75 19.34 27.69
N ALA A 163 -21.78 18.75 28.39
CA ALA A 163 -20.59 18.20 27.79
C ALA A 163 -20.91 17.02 26.84
N VAL A 164 -21.85 16.14 27.19
CA VAL A 164 -22.33 15.05 26.31
C VAL A 164 -22.95 15.63 25.03
N ARG A 165 -23.77 16.64 25.12
CA ARG A 165 -24.40 17.32 23.97
C ARG A 165 -23.31 17.93 23.04
N ARG A 166 -22.31 18.59 23.64
CA ARG A 166 -21.18 19.14 22.87
C ARG A 166 -20.36 18.06 22.20
N CYS A 167 -20.14 16.92 22.86
CA CYS A 167 -19.50 15.76 22.23
C CYS A 167 -20.30 15.31 21.00
N TRP A 168 -21.63 15.17 21.10
CA TRP A 168 -22.46 14.80 19.95
C TRP A 168 -22.37 15.85 18.80
N ALA A 169 -22.34 17.13 19.14
CA ALA A 169 -22.19 18.21 18.18
C ALA A 169 -20.82 18.19 17.48
N SER A 170 -19.77 17.65 18.12
CA SER A 170 -18.42 17.57 17.51
C SER A 170 -18.34 16.65 16.30
N LEU A 171 -19.29 15.72 16.11
CA LEU A 171 -19.43 14.91 14.91
C LEU A 171 -19.64 15.78 13.64
N TRP A 172 -20.17 16.98 13.81
CA TRP A 172 -20.54 17.95 12.77
C TRP A 172 -19.59 19.13 12.70
N THR A 173 -18.31 18.97 13.06
CA THR A 173 -17.30 19.99 12.78
C THR A 173 -16.97 20.02 11.28
N ASP A 174 -16.60 21.20 10.78
CA ASP A 174 -16.23 21.42 9.36
C ASP A 174 -15.19 20.41 8.91
N ARG A 175 -14.19 20.16 9.77
CA ARG A 175 -13.11 19.19 9.50
C ARG A 175 -13.67 17.77 9.39
N ALA A 176 -14.54 17.32 10.29
CA ALA A 176 -15.11 15.98 10.29
C ALA A 176 -16.03 15.75 9.07
N VAL A 177 -16.84 16.75 8.70
CA VAL A 177 -17.74 16.68 7.53
C VAL A 177 -16.92 16.65 6.22
N SER A 178 -15.96 17.57 6.06
CA SER A 178 -15.08 17.62 4.87
C SER A 178 -14.27 16.33 4.71
N TYR A 179 -13.78 15.77 5.81
CA TYR A 179 -13.06 14.51 5.80
C TYR A 179 -13.94 13.35 5.30
N ARG A 180 -15.15 13.20 5.85
CA ARG A 180 -16.10 12.16 5.43
C ARG A 180 -16.47 12.32 3.95
N ALA A 181 -16.73 13.54 3.49
CA ALA A 181 -17.03 13.83 2.10
C ALA A 181 -15.87 13.44 1.17
N THR A 182 -14.63 13.74 1.57
CA THR A 182 -13.41 13.39 0.81
C THR A 182 -13.18 11.87 0.75
N GLN A 183 -13.53 11.16 1.84
CA GLN A 183 -13.37 9.69 1.91
C GLN A 183 -14.59 8.93 1.35
N GLY A 184 -15.63 9.62 0.90
CA GLY A 184 -16.87 8.99 0.41
C GLY A 184 -17.67 8.25 1.50
N ILE A 185 -17.50 8.65 2.77
CA ILE A 185 -18.22 8.05 3.90
C ILE A 185 -19.60 8.72 4.00
N ASP A 186 -20.67 7.92 3.99
CA ASP A 186 -22.02 8.42 4.17
C ASP A 186 -22.19 9.04 5.57
N HIS A 187 -22.61 10.30 5.60
CA HIS A 187 -22.80 11.04 6.85
C HIS A 187 -23.89 10.43 7.75
N ARG A 188 -24.81 9.63 7.20
CA ARG A 188 -25.88 8.94 7.93
C ARG A 188 -25.41 7.74 8.72
N THR A 189 -24.30 7.11 8.28
CA THR A 189 -23.81 5.85 8.88
C THR A 189 -22.90 6.07 10.08
N VAL A 190 -22.45 7.30 10.33
CA VAL A 190 -21.51 7.59 11.41
C VAL A 190 -22.24 8.00 12.66
N GLN A 191 -21.99 7.27 13.74
CA GLN A 191 -22.59 7.46 15.05
C GLN A 191 -21.51 7.81 16.08
N LEU A 192 -21.93 8.41 17.19
CA LEU A 192 -21.05 8.87 18.25
C LEU A 192 -21.55 8.45 19.63
N ALA A 193 -20.77 7.60 20.28
CA ALA A 193 -20.90 7.35 21.72
C ALA A 193 -20.10 8.39 22.52
N VAL A 194 -20.36 8.50 23.81
CA VAL A 194 -19.64 9.42 24.69
C VAL A 194 -19.16 8.68 25.93
N VAL A 195 -17.85 8.75 26.18
CA VAL A 195 -17.20 8.20 27.38
C VAL A 195 -17.21 9.23 28.49
N VAL A 196 -17.72 8.86 29.64
CA VAL A 196 -17.69 9.64 30.90
C VAL A 196 -16.83 8.86 31.91
N GLN A 197 -15.67 9.40 32.25
CA GLN A 197 -14.66 8.72 33.07
C GLN A 197 -14.25 9.59 34.25
N ARG A 198 -14.04 8.97 35.42
CA ARG A 198 -13.52 9.67 36.60
C ARG A 198 -12.17 10.31 36.28
N MET A 199 -12.03 11.61 36.64
CA MET A 199 -10.75 12.30 36.54
C MET A 199 -9.73 11.73 37.52
N VAL A 200 -8.49 11.58 37.00
CA VAL A 200 -7.32 11.31 37.84
C VAL A 200 -6.67 12.64 38.18
N GLU A 201 -6.39 12.87 39.48
CA GLU A 201 -5.55 13.97 39.90
C GLU A 201 -4.11 13.63 39.55
N ALA A 202 -3.71 14.02 38.33
CA ALA A 202 -2.40 13.62 37.80
C ALA A 202 -1.25 14.47 38.38
N ALA A 203 -0.32 13.82 39.03
CA ALA A 203 0.97 14.42 39.36
C ALA A 203 1.85 14.52 38.08
N VAL A 204 1.85 13.45 37.29
CA VAL A 204 2.50 13.35 36.00
C VAL A 204 1.58 12.57 35.03
N ALA A 205 1.52 12.98 33.78
CA ALA A 205 0.81 12.25 32.75
C ALA A 205 1.53 12.34 31.42
N GLY A 206 1.15 11.46 30.49
CA GLY A 206 1.79 11.44 29.18
C GLY A 206 1.27 10.36 28.25
N VAL A 207 2.06 10.06 27.26
CA VAL A 207 1.83 8.99 26.30
C VAL A 207 2.94 7.94 26.37
N LEU A 208 2.57 6.70 26.08
CA LEU A 208 3.48 5.56 25.97
C LEU A 208 3.19 4.84 24.67
N PHE A 209 4.16 4.79 23.79
CA PHE A 209 4.15 3.93 22.62
C PHE A 209 4.88 2.63 22.94
N THR A 210 4.25 1.48 22.78
CA THR A 210 4.89 0.18 23.06
C THR A 210 5.88 -0.24 21.99
N ALA A 211 5.83 0.39 20.81
CA ALA A 211 6.84 0.33 19.76
C ALA A 211 7.24 1.75 19.36
N ASN A 212 8.46 1.94 18.90
CA ASN A 212 8.94 3.25 18.48
C ASN A 212 8.24 3.72 17.19
N PRO A 213 7.38 4.74 17.23
CA PRO A 213 6.57 5.14 16.08
C PRO A 213 7.39 5.83 14.97
N LEU A 214 8.60 6.36 15.30
CA LEU A 214 9.47 7.05 14.34
C LEU A 214 10.38 6.08 13.59
N THR A 215 10.92 5.08 14.28
CA THR A 215 11.88 4.13 13.70
C THR A 215 11.22 2.80 13.27
N GLY A 216 10.02 2.53 13.73
CA GLY A 216 9.30 1.27 13.54
C GLY A 216 9.73 0.15 14.49
N ARG A 217 10.77 0.34 15.32
CA ARG A 217 11.31 -0.71 16.20
C ARG A 217 10.30 -1.22 17.21
N ARG A 218 9.99 -2.53 17.11
CA ARG A 218 8.97 -3.20 17.92
C ARG A 218 9.38 -3.42 19.36
N ARG A 219 10.66 -3.46 19.64
CA ARG A 219 11.21 -3.71 20.99
C ARG A 219 11.81 -2.48 21.63
N GLN A 220 11.30 -1.31 21.27
CA GLN A 220 11.60 -0.04 21.89
C GLN A 220 10.30 0.68 22.24
N ALA A 221 10.04 0.82 23.52
CA ALA A 221 8.98 1.68 24.00
C ALA A 221 9.44 3.14 24.03
N VAL A 222 8.51 4.06 23.76
CA VAL A 222 8.75 5.50 23.81
C VAL A 222 7.77 6.12 24.78
N ILE A 223 8.29 6.93 25.73
CA ILE A 223 7.47 7.62 26.73
C ILE A 223 7.71 9.11 26.61
N ASP A 224 6.62 9.87 26.47
CA ASP A 224 6.61 11.32 26.61
C ASP A 224 5.83 11.71 27.85
N ALA A 225 6.43 12.46 28.77
CA ALA A 225 5.88 12.75 30.08
C ALA A 225 5.95 14.23 30.46
N ASN A 226 4.90 14.73 31.12
CA ASN A 226 4.83 16.11 31.60
C ASN A 226 4.11 16.19 32.95
N PRO A 227 4.50 17.09 33.86
CA PRO A 227 3.74 17.33 35.08
C PRO A 227 2.32 17.80 34.79
N GLY A 228 1.34 17.35 35.61
CA GLY A 228 -0.07 17.68 35.48
C GLY A 228 -0.83 16.79 34.50
N LEU A 229 -1.86 17.31 33.86
CA LEU A 229 -2.72 16.56 32.93
C LEU A 229 -2.07 16.30 31.59
N GLY A 230 -2.34 15.14 30.98
CA GLY A 230 -1.79 14.70 29.71
C GLY A 230 -2.17 15.56 28.49
N GLU A 231 -3.18 16.42 28.62
CA GLU A 231 -3.60 17.36 27.58
C GLU A 231 -2.46 18.22 27.03
N ALA A 232 -1.50 18.62 27.90
CA ALA A 232 -0.33 19.40 27.50
C ALA A 232 0.58 18.63 26.51
N VAL A 233 0.74 17.32 26.68
CA VAL A 233 1.53 16.44 25.80
C VAL A 233 0.78 16.16 24.52
N VAL A 234 -0.47 15.71 24.59
CA VAL A 234 -1.29 15.31 23.45
C VAL A 234 -1.56 16.49 22.49
N SER A 235 -1.76 17.70 23.03
CA SER A 235 -1.97 18.91 22.22
C SER A 235 -0.67 19.51 21.65
N GLY A 236 0.50 18.99 22.04
CA GLY A 236 1.81 19.55 21.66
C GLY A 236 2.07 20.93 22.29
N ALA A 237 1.39 21.29 23.35
CA ALA A 237 1.52 22.61 24.02
C ALA A 237 2.81 22.73 24.83
N THR A 238 3.47 21.63 25.16
CA THR A 238 4.68 21.56 25.96
C THR A 238 5.76 20.76 25.24
N ASN A 239 7.02 20.97 25.63
CA ASN A 239 8.12 20.09 25.26
C ASN A 239 8.36 19.11 26.42
N PRO A 240 7.88 17.85 26.34
CA PRO A 240 7.87 16.90 27.44
C PRO A 240 9.24 16.25 27.66
N ASP A 241 9.42 15.57 28.78
CA ASP A 241 10.52 14.62 28.95
C ASP A 241 10.29 13.41 28.05
N HIS A 242 11.33 13.01 27.32
CA HIS A 242 11.31 11.93 26.34
C HIS A 242 12.24 10.80 26.75
N PHE A 243 11.73 9.56 26.74
CA PHE A 243 12.48 8.35 27.08
C PHE A 243 12.28 7.31 25.99
N VAL A 244 13.39 6.70 25.54
CA VAL A 244 13.35 5.50 24.69
C VAL A 244 13.93 4.34 25.52
N VAL A 245 13.18 3.25 25.60
CA VAL A 245 13.49 2.13 26.49
C VAL A 245 13.47 0.82 25.72
N THR A 246 14.49 -0.01 25.88
CA THR A 246 14.49 -1.38 25.36
C THR A 246 13.53 -2.24 26.18
N THR A 247 12.44 -2.70 25.60
CA THR A 247 11.36 -3.39 26.33
C THR A 247 11.82 -4.69 27.00
N ALA A 248 12.77 -5.41 26.39
CA ALA A 248 13.26 -6.70 26.92
C ALA A 248 14.13 -6.55 28.18
N THR A 249 14.86 -5.44 28.33
CA THR A 249 15.82 -5.25 29.43
C THR A 249 15.42 -4.14 30.39
N GLY A 250 14.47 -3.29 30.03
CA GLY A 250 14.12 -2.07 30.77
C GLY A 250 15.24 -1.01 30.73
N GLU A 251 16.24 -1.15 29.83
CA GLU A 251 17.32 -0.19 29.66
C GLU A 251 16.83 1.07 28.98
N ILE A 252 17.06 2.22 29.59
CA ILE A 252 16.78 3.54 29.02
C ILE A 252 17.92 3.88 28.05
N VAL A 253 17.70 3.74 26.75
CA VAL A 253 18.69 3.98 25.70
C VAL A 253 18.78 5.44 25.26
N GLU A 254 17.70 6.20 25.49
CA GLU A 254 17.69 7.65 25.28
C GLU A 254 16.88 8.33 26.37
N ARG A 255 17.40 9.44 26.87
CA ARG A 255 16.71 10.33 27.80
C ARG A 255 16.96 11.77 27.36
N ARG A 256 15.90 12.48 27.03
CA ARG A 256 15.93 13.90 26.71
C ARG A 256 14.94 14.64 27.59
N LEU A 257 15.43 15.52 28.45
CA LEU A 257 14.58 16.34 29.31
C LEU A 257 13.99 17.50 28.50
N GLY A 258 12.69 17.68 28.63
CA GLY A 258 11.97 18.80 28.06
C GLY A 258 12.03 20.03 28.97
N ASP A 259 11.63 21.17 28.44
CA ASP A 259 11.55 22.40 29.25
C ASP A 259 10.24 22.49 30.07
N LYS A 260 9.27 21.64 29.81
CA LYS A 260 8.01 21.44 30.58
C LYS A 260 7.31 22.75 30.97
N ARG A 261 7.38 23.76 30.09
CA ARG A 261 6.91 25.12 30.39
C ARG A 261 5.42 25.21 30.66
N VAL A 262 4.63 24.34 30.01
CA VAL A 262 3.18 24.37 30.14
C VAL A 262 2.72 23.21 31.00
N ILE A 263 2.03 23.55 32.10
CA ILE A 263 1.39 22.58 33.00
C ILE A 263 -0.12 22.86 33.00
N ILE A 264 -0.92 21.83 32.72
CA ILE A 264 -2.38 21.92 32.79
C ILE A 264 -2.84 21.20 34.04
N LYS A 265 -3.71 21.83 34.81
CA LYS A 265 -4.30 21.28 36.05
C LYS A 265 -5.80 21.47 36.06
N GLY A 266 -6.54 20.62 36.78
CA GLY A 266 -7.97 20.82 37.05
C GLY A 266 -8.18 22.04 37.92
N SER A 267 -9.23 22.84 37.61
CA SER A 267 -9.68 23.96 38.48
C SER A 267 -10.68 23.44 39.52
N PRO A 268 -10.64 23.90 40.79
CA PRO A 268 -11.60 23.49 41.82
C PRO A 268 -13.07 23.73 41.44
N GLY A 269 -13.33 24.72 40.58
CA GLY A 269 -14.69 25.06 40.12
C GLY A 269 -15.10 24.37 38.80
N GLY A 270 -14.34 23.41 38.30
CA GLY A 270 -14.54 22.79 37.00
C GLY A 270 -13.69 23.41 35.89
N GLY A 271 -13.45 22.63 34.81
CA GLY A 271 -12.55 22.99 33.70
C GLY A 271 -11.07 22.89 34.05
N THR A 272 -10.20 23.31 33.13
CA THR A 272 -8.75 23.25 33.29
C THR A 272 -8.12 24.62 33.31
N VAL A 273 -6.97 24.74 34.01
CA VAL A 273 -6.15 25.96 34.07
C VAL A 273 -4.77 25.65 33.53
N ARG A 274 -4.35 26.45 32.57
CA ARG A 274 -2.99 26.43 32.01
C ARG A 274 -2.09 27.35 32.83
N THR A 275 -1.02 26.82 33.38
CA THR A 275 0.05 27.56 34.06
C THR A 275 1.35 27.47 33.30
N GLU A 276 2.07 28.58 33.20
CA GLU A 276 3.42 28.58 32.65
C GLU A 276 4.42 28.53 33.81
N SER A 277 5.29 27.51 33.78
CA SER A 277 6.42 27.43 34.71
C SER A 277 7.58 28.19 34.13
N LEU A 278 8.08 29.19 34.87
CA LEU A 278 9.31 29.95 34.49
C LEU A 278 10.59 29.22 34.87
N ASP A 279 10.51 28.33 35.87
CA ASP A 279 11.63 27.46 36.25
C ASP A 279 11.49 26.13 35.53
N GLY A 280 12.02 26.06 34.30
CA GLY A 280 12.18 24.79 33.60
C GLY A 280 12.95 23.82 34.48
N SER A 281 12.27 22.77 34.96
CA SER A 281 12.90 21.79 35.85
C SER A 281 13.94 21.00 35.05
N ASP A 282 15.23 21.15 35.41
CA ASP A 282 16.33 20.32 34.88
C ASP A 282 16.24 18.86 35.37
N SER A 283 15.23 18.51 36.14
CA SER A 283 14.96 17.16 36.65
C SER A 283 13.89 16.43 35.84
N ALA A 284 14.11 15.13 35.65
CA ALA A 284 13.08 14.28 35.01
C ALA A 284 11.82 14.24 35.88
N CYS A 285 10.64 14.28 35.22
CA CYS A 285 9.36 14.17 35.93
C CYS A 285 9.01 12.71 36.30
N LEU A 286 9.74 11.73 35.76
CA LEU A 286 9.66 10.30 36.10
C LEU A 286 10.97 9.78 36.64
N SER A 287 10.92 8.92 37.66
CA SER A 287 12.03 8.10 38.06
C SER A 287 12.26 6.93 37.11
N ASP A 288 13.46 6.34 37.08
CA ASP A 288 13.78 5.18 36.26
C ASP A 288 12.87 3.98 36.58
N ASP A 289 12.48 3.81 37.85
CA ASP A 289 11.56 2.73 38.23
C ASP A 289 10.14 2.97 37.73
N GLN A 290 9.67 4.23 37.71
CA GLN A 290 8.39 4.58 37.09
C GLN A 290 8.40 4.35 35.56
N VAL A 291 9.51 4.72 34.90
CA VAL A 291 9.70 4.44 33.46
C VAL A 291 9.62 2.95 33.19
N ARG A 292 10.32 2.10 33.97
CA ARG A 292 10.28 0.65 33.83
C ARG A 292 8.88 0.08 34.10
N ALA A 293 8.21 0.53 35.14
CA ALA A 293 6.86 0.11 35.48
C ALA A 293 5.85 0.43 34.35
N LEU A 294 5.97 1.61 33.73
CA LEU A 294 5.16 1.98 32.55
C LEU A 294 5.42 1.07 31.37
N VAL A 295 6.69 0.75 31.07
CA VAL A 295 7.07 -0.15 29.98
C VAL A 295 6.54 -1.56 30.22
N GLU A 296 6.64 -2.10 31.44
CA GLU A 296 6.07 -3.40 31.78
C GLU A 296 4.55 -3.44 31.64
N LEU A 297 3.87 -2.38 32.09
CA LEU A 297 2.42 -2.25 31.92
C LEU A 297 2.06 -2.16 30.44
N GLY A 298 2.78 -1.36 29.65
CA GLY A 298 2.59 -1.26 28.21
C GLY A 298 2.81 -2.60 27.49
N ALA A 299 3.83 -3.36 27.84
CA ALA A 299 4.08 -4.69 27.28
C ALA A 299 2.93 -5.68 27.57
N ARG A 300 2.30 -5.59 28.76
CA ARG A 300 1.11 -6.38 29.09
C ARG A 300 -0.10 -5.98 28.24
N VAL A 301 -0.28 -4.67 28.00
CA VAL A 301 -1.36 -4.16 27.13
C VAL A 301 -1.11 -4.61 25.69
N GLU A 302 0.10 -4.48 25.17
CA GLU A 302 0.47 -4.96 23.82
C GLU A 302 0.21 -6.47 23.66
N ALA A 303 0.59 -7.27 24.65
CA ALA A 303 0.34 -8.72 24.64
C ALA A 303 -1.16 -9.05 24.64
N HIS A 304 -1.98 -8.28 25.35
CA HIS A 304 -3.43 -8.45 25.39
C HIS A 304 -4.08 -8.16 24.02
N TYR A 305 -3.65 -7.06 23.37
CA TYR A 305 -4.20 -6.66 22.06
C TYR A 305 -3.48 -7.34 20.87
N ALA A 306 -2.40 -8.04 21.11
CA ALA A 306 -1.53 -8.67 20.09
C ALA A 306 -1.04 -7.68 19.01
N ALA A 307 -0.94 -6.40 19.35
CA ALA A 307 -0.51 -5.33 18.46
C ALA A 307 0.14 -4.19 19.25
N PRO A 308 1.13 -3.48 18.68
CA PRO A 308 1.71 -2.28 19.30
C PRO A 308 0.65 -1.22 19.61
N GLN A 309 0.78 -0.61 20.78
CA GLN A 309 -0.21 0.29 21.35
C GLN A 309 0.33 1.69 21.61
N ASP A 310 -0.52 2.69 21.38
CA ASP A 310 -0.43 4.07 21.82
C ASP A 310 -1.32 4.22 23.04
N ILE A 311 -0.74 4.54 24.20
CA ILE A 311 -1.37 4.50 25.51
C ILE A 311 -1.28 5.87 26.15
N GLU A 312 -2.43 6.48 26.50
CA GLU A 312 -2.47 7.63 27.40
C GLU A 312 -2.50 7.14 28.86
N TRP A 313 -1.65 7.70 29.70
CA TRP A 313 -1.52 7.30 31.07
C TRP A 313 -1.38 8.51 32.03
N ALA A 314 -1.67 8.28 33.30
CA ALA A 314 -1.42 9.24 34.38
C ALA A 314 -0.90 8.53 35.63
N ILE A 315 -0.09 9.22 36.40
CA ILE A 315 0.36 8.82 37.74
C ILE A 315 -0.23 9.83 38.73
N ASP A 316 -0.98 9.32 39.73
CA ASP A 316 -1.55 10.15 40.77
C ASP A 316 -0.50 10.48 41.88
N PRO A 317 -0.80 11.39 42.83
CA PRO A 317 0.13 11.74 43.91
C PRO A 317 0.52 10.57 44.83
N SER A 318 -0.26 9.48 44.82
CA SER A 318 0.08 8.26 45.57
C SER A 318 1.08 7.37 44.82
N GLY A 319 1.38 7.67 43.56
CA GLY A 319 2.25 6.87 42.68
C GLY A 319 1.51 5.77 41.91
N GLN A 320 0.17 5.70 42.01
CA GLN A 320 -0.64 4.74 41.25
C GLN A 320 -0.68 5.14 39.78
N VAL A 321 -0.37 4.19 38.88
CA VAL A 321 -0.50 4.36 37.42
C VAL A 321 -1.92 4.07 37.00
N TRP A 322 -2.47 4.92 36.15
CA TRP A 322 -3.78 4.79 35.53
C TRP A 322 -3.66 4.82 34.01
N LEU A 323 -4.36 3.91 33.31
CA LEU A 323 -4.49 3.91 31.86
C LEU A 323 -5.77 4.66 31.48
N LEU A 324 -5.62 5.71 30.67
CA LEU A 324 -6.71 6.62 30.32
C LEU A 324 -7.31 6.33 28.95
N GLN A 325 -6.49 5.77 28.03
CA GLN A 325 -6.89 5.37 26.69
C GLN A 325 -5.83 4.41 26.12
N THR A 326 -6.24 3.49 25.26
CA THR A 326 -5.33 2.71 24.41
C THR A 326 -5.88 2.61 22.99
N ARG A 327 -4.96 2.60 22.02
CA ARG A 327 -5.31 2.37 20.61
C ARG A 327 -4.12 1.72 19.89
N PRO A 328 -4.35 0.94 18.82
CA PRO A 328 -3.27 0.39 18.02
C PRO A 328 -2.45 1.50 17.34
N ILE A 329 -1.14 1.31 17.23
CA ILE A 329 -0.28 2.19 16.41
C ILE A 329 -0.46 1.82 14.95
N THR A 330 -1.35 2.52 14.24
CA THR A 330 -1.74 2.22 12.86
C THR A 330 -0.69 2.61 11.81
N THR A 331 0.28 3.46 12.17
CA THR A 331 1.34 3.93 11.25
C THR A 331 2.40 2.89 10.99
N LEU A 332 2.53 1.88 11.86
CA LEU A 332 3.54 0.83 11.72
C LEU A 332 3.13 -0.19 10.66
N PHE A 333 4.08 -0.52 9.77
CA PHE A 333 3.84 -1.58 8.80
C PHE A 333 3.88 -2.96 9.50
N PRO A 334 2.90 -3.87 9.30
CA PRO A 334 2.89 -5.19 9.92
C PRO A 334 4.14 -6.00 9.61
N LEU A 335 4.60 -6.81 10.58
CA LEU A 335 5.70 -7.74 10.36
C LEU A 335 5.19 -9.05 9.79
N PRO A 336 6.01 -9.75 8.96
CA PRO A 336 5.69 -11.12 8.58
C PRO A 336 5.51 -12.03 9.80
N ALA A 337 4.53 -12.93 9.75
CA ALA A 337 4.29 -13.90 10.82
C ALA A 337 5.53 -14.78 11.13
N THR A 338 6.41 -14.94 10.14
CA THR A 338 7.67 -15.70 10.26
C THR A 338 8.84 -14.85 10.77
N ALA A 339 8.61 -13.56 11.11
CA ALA A 339 9.67 -12.71 11.62
C ALA A 339 10.19 -13.24 12.99
N PRO A 340 11.51 -13.21 13.22
CA PRO A 340 12.07 -13.60 14.52
C PRO A 340 11.54 -12.73 15.65
N THR A 341 11.30 -13.34 16.80
CA THR A 341 10.88 -12.67 18.03
C THR A 341 12.04 -12.05 18.82
N THR A 342 13.29 -12.29 18.40
CA THR A 342 14.51 -11.79 19.05
C THR A 342 15.36 -10.97 18.07
N ASP A 343 16.16 -10.01 18.59
CA ASP A 343 17.03 -9.15 17.78
C ASP A 343 18.32 -9.85 17.29
N ASP A 344 18.68 -10.99 17.88
CA ASP A 344 19.89 -11.74 17.51
C ASP A 344 19.81 -12.33 16.09
N ALA A 345 18.61 -12.56 15.59
CA ALA A 345 18.33 -13.17 14.30
C ALA A 345 17.73 -12.18 13.29
N LEU A 346 18.33 -11.00 13.16
CA LEU A 346 17.83 -9.97 12.24
C LEU A 346 17.61 -10.51 10.82
N ARG A 347 16.42 -10.28 10.27
CA ARG A 347 16.04 -10.54 8.89
C ARG A 347 15.83 -9.24 8.14
N VAL A 348 16.11 -9.27 6.85
CA VAL A 348 15.92 -8.13 5.94
C VAL A 348 14.96 -8.55 4.84
N TYR A 349 13.81 -7.91 4.80
CA TYR A 349 12.73 -8.16 3.86
C TYR A 349 12.70 -7.07 2.80
N PHE A 350 12.87 -7.46 1.54
CA PHE A 350 12.82 -6.56 0.39
C PHE A 350 11.48 -6.69 -0.32
N SER A 351 10.75 -5.61 -0.49
CA SER A 351 9.41 -5.62 -1.07
C SER A 351 9.41 -6.09 -2.52
N PHE A 352 8.74 -7.21 -2.78
CA PHE A 352 8.50 -7.69 -4.14
C PHE A 352 7.50 -6.80 -4.88
N ASN A 353 6.52 -6.25 -4.18
CA ASN A 353 5.55 -5.31 -4.73
C ASN A 353 6.25 -4.08 -5.35
N VAL A 354 7.22 -3.50 -4.65
CA VAL A 354 8.02 -2.36 -5.14
C VAL A 354 8.80 -2.74 -6.41
N VAL A 355 9.40 -3.95 -6.42
CA VAL A 355 10.14 -4.44 -7.61
C VAL A 355 9.25 -4.59 -8.83
N GLN A 356 8.00 -5.02 -8.65
CA GLN A 356 7.04 -5.24 -9.72
C GLN A 356 6.23 -3.98 -10.10
N GLY A 357 6.36 -2.88 -9.36
CA GLY A 357 5.56 -1.70 -9.55
C GLY A 357 4.08 -1.90 -9.21
N VAL A 358 3.76 -2.83 -8.30
CA VAL A 358 2.40 -3.13 -7.85
C VAL A 358 2.24 -2.59 -6.44
N TYR A 359 1.44 -1.55 -6.26
CA TYR A 359 1.21 -0.94 -4.94
C TYR A 359 0.12 -1.67 -4.14
N ARG A 360 -0.86 -2.22 -4.85
CA ARG A 360 -2.01 -2.91 -4.27
C ARG A 360 -1.58 -4.16 -3.48
N PRO A 361 -2.35 -4.57 -2.45
CA PRO A 361 -2.19 -5.89 -1.85
C PRO A 361 -2.45 -6.98 -2.89
N PHE A 362 -1.86 -8.14 -2.71
CA PHE A 362 -2.22 -9.33 -3.46
C PHE A 362 -3.52 -9.92 -2.90
N THR A 363 -4.34 -10.45 -3.79
CA THR A 363 -5.44 -11.34 -3.37
C THR A 363 -4.85 -12.58 -2.69
N PRO A 364 -5.56 -13.24 -1.78
CA PRO A 364 -5.08 -14.48 -1.13
C PRO A 364 -4.65 -15.55 -2.15
N MET A 365 -5.42 -15.76 -3.21
CA MET A 365 -5.06 -16.66 -4.30
C MET A 365 -3.79 -16.20 -5.02
N GLY A 366 -3.69 -14.90 -5.33
CA GLY A 366 -2.52 -14.32 -5.97
C GLY A 366 -1.27 -14.45 -5.11
N GLY A 367 -1.34 -14.11 -3.83
CA GLY A 367 -0.25 -14.24 -2.87
C GLY A 367 0.25 -15.67 -2.74
N SER A 368 -0.66 -16.65 -2.63
CA SER A 368 -0.34 -18.08 -2.47
C SER A 368 0.29 -18.74 -3.71
N ALA A 369 0.20 -18.11 -4.88
CA ALA A 369 0.88 -18.59 -6.09
C ALA A 369 2.40 -18.32 -6.08
N PHE A 370 2.88 -17.31 -5.34
CA PHE A 370 4.30 -16.95 -5.34
C PHE A 370 5.24 -17.96 -4.66
N PRO A 371 4.89 -18.59 -3.54
CA PRO A 371 5.64 -19.73 -3.01
C PRO A 371 5.81 -20.84 -4.05
N LEU A 372 4.80 -21.13 -4.86
CA LEU A 372 4.86 -22.10 -5.94
C LEU A 372 5.87 -21.68 -7.02
N PHE A 373 5.86 -20.37 -7.44
CA PHE A 373 6.86 -19.86 -8.39
C PHE A 373 8.28 -19.90 -7.82
N ALA A 374 8.44 -19.57 -6.53
CA ALA A 374 9.72 -19.68 -5.85
C ALA A 374 10.23 -21.13 -5.82
N SER A 375 9.32 -22.11 -5.64
CA SER A 375 9.62 -23.53 -5.71
C SER A 375 10.08 -23.98 -7.10
N ALA A 376 9.39 -23.50 -8.14
CA ALA A 376 9.77 -23.75 -9.53
C ALA A 376 11.16 -23.19 -9.84
N LEU A 377 11.46 -21.97 -9.39
CA LEU A 377 12.78 -21.36 -9.55
C LEU A 377 13.87 -22.10 -8.76
N ALA A 378 13.62 -22.45 -7.50
CA ALA A 378 14.54 -23.22 -6.66
C ALA A 378 14.84 -24.60 -7.26
N GLY A 379 13.84 -25.25 -7.86
CA GLY A 379 14.00 -26.49 -8.62
C GLY A 379 14.98 -26.39 -9.78
N ALA A 380 15.02 -25.24 -10.49
CA ALA A 380 16.01 -25.00 -11.53
C ALA A 380 17.46 -24.98 -10.99
N PHE A 381 17.66 -24.56 -9.73
CA PHE A 381 18.94 -24.62 -9.01
C PHE A 381 19.21 -25.96 -8.31
N GLY A 382 18.32 -26.94 -8.44
CA GLY A 382 18.44 -28.24 -7.78
C GLY A 382 18.06 -28.20 -6.29
N LEU A 383 17.31 -27.18 -5.87
CA LEU A 383 16.80 -26.96 -4.52
C LEU A 383 15.29 -27.15 -4.53
N THR A 384 14.83 -28.40 -4.56
CA THR A 384 13.39 -28.69 -4.57
C THR A 384 12.87 -28.65 -3.14
N PRO A 385 11.90 -27.80 -2.79
CA PRO A 385 11.26 -27.82 -1.45
C PRO A 385 10.44 -29.08 -1.27
N ARG A 386 10.22 -29.46 -0.02
CA ARG A 386 9.40 -30.65 0.32
C ARG A 386 7.95 -30.47 -0.08
N ASP A 387 7.46 -29.26 0.14
CA ASP A 387 6.12 -28.83 -0.22
C ASP A 387 6.24 -27.62 -1.16
N PRO A 388 5.88 -27.74 -2.45
CA PRO A 388 5.95 -26.66 -3.41
C PRO A 388 5.01 -25.47 -3.08
N LEU A 389 3.87 -25.70 -2.44
CA LEU A 389 2.91 -24.66 -2.08
C LEU A 389 3.41 -23.75 -0.96
N SER A 390 4.22 -24.28 -0.04
CA SER A 390 4.87 -23.49 1.01
C SER A 390 6.13 -22.76 0.52
N GLY A 391 6.65 -23.12 -0.63
CA GLY A 391 7.86 -22.51 -1.17
C GLY A 391 9.16 -22.92 -0.49
N PRO A 392 10.31 -22.41 -0.95
CA PRO A 392 11.58 -22.56 -0.25
C PRO A 392 11.56 -21.82 1.08
N ALA A 393 11.90 -22.52 2.17
CA ALA A 393 11.90 -21.96 3.50
C ALA A 393 12.71 -20.64 3.59
N GLY A 394 12.07 -19.59 4.09
CA GLY A 394 12.69 -18.30 4.35
C GLY A 394 13.06 -17.48 3.10
N LEU A 395 12.52 -17.77 1.92
CA LEU A 395 12.75 -16.95 0.73
C LEU A 395 11.67 -15.90 0.53
N VAL A 396 10.41 -16.26 0.71
CA VAL A 396 9.26 -15.38 0.56
C VAL A 396 8.60 -15.21 1.92
N ALA A 397 8.25 -14.00 2.27
CA ALA A 397 7.49 -13.64 3.45
C ALA A 397 6.31 -12.75 3.04
N GLU A 398 5.21 -12.84 3.76
CA GLU A 398 4.02 -12.04 3.53
C GLU A 398 3.74 -11.14 4.74
N ALA A 399 3.38 -9.89 4.48
CA ALA A 399 2.91 -8.96 5.49
C ALA A 399 1.95 -7.94 4.84
N ALA A 400 0.81 -7.67 5.48
CA ALA A 400 -0.21 -6.76 4.97
C ALA A 400 -0.66 -7.11 3.54
N SER A 401 -0.85 -8.41 3.25
CA SER A 401 -1.16 -8.96 1.91
C SER A 401 -0.18 -8.51 0.82
N ARG A 402 1.08 -8.26 1.20
CA ARG A 402 2.18 -7.93 0.28
C ARG A 402 3.33 -8.89 0.48
N LEU A 403 4.06 -9.10 -0.60
CA LEU A 403 5.13 -10.09 -0.65
C LEU A 403 6.49 -9.44 -0.47
N PHE A 404 7.34 -10.10 0.30
CA PHE A 404 8.71 -9.70 0.57
C PHE A 404 9.67 -10.86 0.29
N LEU A 405 10.85 -10.51 -0.22
CA LEU A 405 11.96 -11.44 -0.39
C LEU A 405 12.90 -11.29 0.81
N ASP A 406 13.20 -12.38 1.51
CA ASP A 406 14.24 -12.39 2.53
C ASP A 406 15.62 -12.33 1.87
N VAL A 407 16.25 -11.16 1.94
CA VAL A 407 17.57 -10.89 1.37
C VAL A 407 18.69 -10.94 2.41
N THR A 408 18.43 -11.49 3.59
CA THR A 408 19.39 -11.58 4.70
C THR A 408 20.62 -12.39 4.32
N ALA A 409 20.43 -13.59 3.74
CA ALA A 409 21.53 -14.44 3.36
C ALA A 409 22.42 -13.81 2.25
N PRO A 410 21.88 -13.22 1.17
CA PRO A 410 22.66 -12.39 0.25
C PRO A 410 23.42 -11.27 0.94
N LEU A 411 22.80 -10.50 1.85
CA LEU A 411 23.47 -9.40 2.55
C LEU A 411 24.58 -9.86 3.50
N ARG A 412 24.55 -11.07 3.99
CA ARG A 412 25.60 -11.68 4.82
C ARG A 412 26.67 -12.41 3.99
N SER A 413 26.64 -12.30 2.66
CA SER A 413 27.59 -12.89 1.74
C SER A 413 28.29 -11.79 0.91
N SER A 414 29.62 -11.87 0.77
CA SER A 414 30.37 -10.87 -0.01
C SER A 414 29.98 -10.83 -1.50
N PHE A 415 29.69 -12.00 -2.09
CA PHE A 415 29.17 -12.09 -3.45
C PHE A 415 27.73 -11.59 -3.54
N GLY A 416 26.88 -12.02 -2.58
CA GLY A 416 25.49 -11.64 -2.53
C GLY A 416 25.30 -10.13 -2.38
N ARG A 417 26.09 -9.45 -1.52
CA ARG A 417 26.08 -7.97 -1.40
C ARG A 417 26.33 -7.29 -2.74
N LYS A 418 27.41 -7.68 -3.44
CA LYS A 418 27.76 -7.09 -4.73
C LYS A 418 26.67 -7.33 -5.78
N PHE A 419 26.09 -8.54 -5.78
CA PHE A 419 25.03 -8.89 -6.71
C PHE A 419 23.75 -8.11 -6.42
N LEU A 420 23.29 -8.09 -5.15
CA LEU A 420 22.06 -7.43 -4.73
C LEU A 420 22.13 -5.91 -4.95
N ILE A 421 23.21 -5.25 -4.52
CA ILE A 421 23.42 -3.82 -4.72
C ILE A 421 23.53 -3.49 -6.21
N GLY A 422 24.27 -4.32 -6.99
CA GLY A 422 24.40 -4.14 -8.43
C GLY A 422 23.09 -4.29 -9.17
N ALA A 423 22.27 -5.28 -8.81
CA ALA A 423 20.94 -5.47 -9.37
C ALA A 423 19.98 -4.32 -8.99
N ALA A 424 20.02 -3.89 -7.72
CA ALA A 424 19.19 -2.79 -7.24
C ALA A 424 19.56 -1.45 -7.91
N ARG A 425 20.85 -1.16 -8.13
CA ARG A 425 21.28 0.05 -8.87
C ARG A 425 20.67 0.16 -10.27
N VAL A 426 20.41 -0.98 -10.90
CA VAL A 426 19.81 -1.03 -12.24
C VAL A 426 18.29 -1.00 -12.14
N GLY A 427 17.69 -1.75 -11.20
CA GLY A 427 16.25 -1.96 -11.09
C GLY A 427 15.53 -0.88 -10.29
N GLU A 428 16.05 -0.53 -9.11
CA GLU A 428 15.42 0.39 -8.15
C GLU A 428 16.52 1.09 -7.34
N THR A 429 16.92 2.28 -7.77
CA THR A 429 18.12 3.00 -7.29
C THR A 429 18.07 3.33 -5.80
N LEU A 430 16.89 3.66 -5.26
CA LEU A 430 16.72 3.98 -3.84
C LEU A 430 17.02 2.77 -2.96
N SER A 431 16.58 1.59 -3.35
CA SER A 431 16.89 0.35 -2.63
C SER A 431 18.38 0.02 -2.61
N ALA A 432 19.12 0.42 -3.63
CA ALA A 432 20.59 0.22 -3.65
C ALA A 432 21.27 0.99 -2.51
N GLY A 433 20.89 2.26 -2.29
CA GLY A 433 21.39 3.08 -1.18
C GLY A 433 21.05 2.49 0.19
N LEU A 434 19.80 1.97 0.33
CA LEU A 434 19.38 1.30 1.56
C LEU A 434 20.20 0.04 1.84
N PHE A 435 20.46 -0.78 0.82
CA PHE A 435 21.32 -1.97 0.98
C PHE A 435 22.77 -1.59 1.32
N GLU A 436 23.32 -0.53 0.74
CA GLU A 436 24.65 -0.02 1.09
C GLU A 436 24.69 0.41 2.56
N GLN A 437 23.70 1.13 3.03
CA GLN A 437 23.57 1.52 4.44
C GLN A 437 23.49 0.28 5.35
N LEU A 438 22.70 -0.71 5.00
CA LEU A 438 22.57 -1.96 5.77
C LEU A 438 23.88 -2.76 5.85
N THR A 439 24.81 -2.59 4.91
CA THR A 439 26.11 -3.27 5.00
C THR A 439 26.97 -2.80 6.18
N THR A 440 26.64 -1.65 6.78
CA THR A 440 27.33 -1.12 7.96
C THR A 440 26.75 -1.62 9.28
N ASP A 441 25.57 -2.27 9.26
CA ASP A 441 24.94 -2.82 10.46
C ASP A 441 25.75 -4.03 10.97
N PRO A 442 26.26 -4.01 12.23
CA PRO A 442 27.03 -5.12 12.79
C PRO A 442 26.29 -6.46 12.81
N ARG A 443 24.94 -6.43 12.95
CA ARG A 443 24.07 -7.61 12.97
C ARG A 443 24.04 -8.34 11.63
N LEU A 444 24.42 -7.64 10.53
CA LEU A 444 24.52 -8.18 9.17
C LEU A 444 25.99 -8.47 8.78
N SER A 445 26.85 -8.74 9.73
CA SER A 445 28.26 -9.08 9.49
C SER A 445 28.40 -10.25 8.48
N LEU A 446 29.49 -10.23 7.70
CA LEU A 446 29.74 -11.27 6.70
C LEU A 446 29.98 -12.62 7.35
N VAL A 447 29.24 -13.62 6.86
CA VAL A 447 29.44 -15.01 7.25
C VAL A 447 30.28 -15.70 6.18
N PRO A 448 31.31 -16.48 6.55
CA PRO A 448 32.09 -17.27 5.59
C PRO A 448 31.16 -18.27 4.89
N THR A 449 30.88 -18.04 3.62
CA THR A 449 30.05 -18.94 2.81
C THR A 449 30.92 -20.05 2.21
N ARG A 450 30.54 -21.30 2.37
CA ARG A 450 31.14 -22.42 1.64
C ARG A 450 30.85 -22.22 0.15
N ARG A 451 31.88 -22.07 -0.68
CA ARG A 451 31.75 -21.81 -2.13
C ARG A 451 31.13 -22.99 -2.87
N TRP A 452 31.34 -24.23 -2.40
CA TRP A 452 30.94 -25.44 -3.09
C TRP A 452 29.42 -25.58 -3.36
N PRO A 453 28.50 -25.30 -2.41
CA PRO A 453 27.05 -25.33 -2.68
C PRO A 453 26.64 -24.32 -3.78
N VAL A 454 27.23 -23.13 -3.80
CA VAL A 454 26.96 -22.08 -4.79
C VAL A 454 27.43 -22.55 -6.17
N VAL A 455 28.66 -23.10 -6.27
CA VAL A 455 29.22 -23.63 -7.54
C VAL A 455 28.36 -24.79 -8.05
N ARG A 456 27.90 -25.67 -7.17
CA ARG A 456 27.02 -26.79 -7.53
C ARG A 456 25.66 -26.31 -8.02
N ALA A 457 25.05 -25.30 -7.39
CA ALA A 457 23.77 -24.72 -7.80
C ALA A 457 23.89 -24.08 -9.18
N PHE A 458 24.91 -23.26 -9.41
CA PHE A 458 25.19 -22.70 -10.74
C PHE A 458 25.52 -23.78 -11.80
N GLY A 459 26.29 -24.82 -11.46
CA GLY A 459 26.54 -25.96 -12.32
C GLY A 459 25.25 -26.68 -12.71
N SER A 460 24.31 -26.84 -11.79
CA SER A 460 22.98 -27.42 -12.05
C SER A 460 22.17 -26.58 -13.05
N VAL A 461 22.13 -25.25 -12.88
CA VAL A 461 21.47 -24.35 -13.85
C VAL A 461 22.10 -24.49 -15.23
N ILE A 462 23.43 -24.43 -15.32
CA ILE A 462 24.16 -24.57 -16.60
C ILE A 462 23.82 -25.89 -17.30
N ALA A 463 23.83 -26.99 -16.54
CA ALA A 463 23.56 -28.33 -17.10
C ALA A 463 22.11 -28.47 -17.59
N ARG A 464 21.15 -27.92 -16.86
CA ARG A 464 19.70 -28.06 -17.15
C ARG A 464 19.19 -27.09 -18.20
N THR A 465 19.70 -25.84 -18.23
CA THR A 465 19.14 -24.76 -19.06
C THR A 465 19.90 -24.54 -20.39
N ARG A 466 21.05 -25.14 -20.59
CA ARG A 466 21.98 -24.85 -21.73
C ARG A 466 22.28 -23.34 -21.84
N ALA A 467 22.21 -22.61 -20.74
CA ALA A 467 22.34 -21.14 -20.66
C ALA A 467 23.62 -20.62 -21.38
N PRO A 468 24.81 -21.23 -21.27
CA PRO A 468 25.99 -20.74 -21.97
C PRO A 468 25.85 -20.76 -23.49
N LEU A 469 25.25 -21.81 -24.09
CA LEU A 469 24.98 -21.89 -25.50
C LEU A 469 24.00 -20.79 -25.96
N TYR A 470 22.95 -20.55 -25.18
CA TYR A 470 21.97 -19.50 -25.47
C TYR A 470 22.55 -18.10 -25.32
N LEU A 471 23.49 -17.91 -24.40
CA LEU A 471 24.21 -16.66 -24.22
C LEU A 471 25.14 -16.38 -25.39
N LEU A 472 25.92 -17.39 -25.87
CA LEU A 472 26.74 -17.28 -27.05
C LEU A 472 25.88 -17.01 -28.30
N GLN A 473 24.75 -17.71 -28.44
CA GLN A 473 23.79 -17.43 -29.51
C GLN A 473 23.28 -16.00 -29.48
N ALA A 474 22.88 -15.50 -28.30
CA ALA A 474 22.41 -14.13 -28.16
C ALA A 474 23.49 -13.09 -28.50
N LEU A 475 24.74 -13.37 -28.13
CA LEU A 475 25.86 -12.49 -28.40
C LEU A 475 26.25 -12.45 -29.89
N PHE A 476 26.37 -13.60 -30.56
CA PHE A 476 26.90 -13.67 -31.94
C PHE A 476 25.80 -13.73 -33.01
N TRP A 477 24.66 -14.36 -32.72
CA TRP A 477 23.51 -14.53 -33.63
C TRP A 477 22.19 -14.05 -33.00
N PRO A 478 22.03 -12.73 -32.80
CA PRO A 478 20.85 -12.18 -32.09
C PRO A 478 19.54 -12.52 -32.80
N SER A 479 19.49 -12.54 -34.12
CA SER A 479 18.31 -12.95 -34.90
C SER A 479 17.86 -14.39 -34.59
N ALA A 480 18.79 -15.30 -34.39
CA ALA A 480 18.47 -16.67 -33.99
C ALA A 480 17.99 -16.77 -32.53
N ALA A 481 18.50 -15.89 -31.64
CA ALA A 481 18.02 -15.78 -30.27
C ALA A 481 16.59 -15.20 -30.23
N VAL A 482 16.33 -14.16 -31.02
CA VAL A 482 14.98 -13.59 -31.21
C VAL A 482 14.00 -14.65 -31.71
N ALA A 483 14.36 -15.35 -32.82
CA ALA A 483 13.51 -16.41 -33.37
C ALA A 483 13.22 -17.54 -32.37
N ARG A 484 14.16 -17.83 -31.45
CA ARG A 484 13.92 -18.79 -30.36
C ARG A 484 12.89 -18.26 -29.36
N VAL A 485 12.94 -16.98 -29.02
CA VAL A 485 11.97 -16.33 -28.11
C VAL A 485 10.60 -16.30 -28.75
N GLU A 486 10.51 -15.96 -30.03
CA GLU A 486 9.23 -15.97 -30.78
C GLU A 486 8.63 -17.39 -30.84
N ARG A 487 9.46 -18.40 -31.06
CA ARG A 487 9.00 -19.81 -30.99
C ARG A 487 8.52 -20.19 -29.58
N LEU A 488 9.11 -19.62 -28.50
CA LEU A 488 8.61 -19.81 -27.13
C LEU A 488 7.23 -19.16 -26.98
N ARG A 489 7.05 -17.94 -27.47
CA ARG A 489 5.72 -17.25 -27.46
C ARG A 489 4.66 -18.04 -28.23
N ALA A 490 4.99 -18.49 -29.44
CA ALA A 490 4.10 -19.36 -30.21
C ALA A 490 3.81 -20.69 -29.51
N GLY A 491 4.79 -21.24 -28.80
CA GLY A 491 4.65 -22.47 -28.02
C GLY A 491 3.78 -22.35 -26.75
N LEU A 492 3.37 -21.14 -26.36
CA LEU A 492 2.40 -20.96 -25.27
C LEU A 492 1.04 -21.60 -25.60
N GLN A 493 0.72 -21.82 -26.86
CA GLN A 493 -0.46 -22.60 -27.27
C GLN A 493 -0.42 -24.05 -26.74
N GLU A 494 0.79 -24.64 -26.59
CA GLU A 494 0.91 -25.97 -25.96
C GLU A 494 0.50 -25.95 -24.49
N PHE A 495 0.75 -24.83 -23.78
CA PHE A 495 0.27 -24.64 -22.41
C PHE A 495 -1.25 -24.58 -22.37
N ASP A 496 -1.87 -23.82 -23.27
CA ASP A 496 -3.32 -23.72 -23.37
C ASP A 496 -3.97 -25.10 -23.58
N VAL A 497 -3.44 -25.92 -24.49
CA VAL A 497 -3.89 -27.29 -24.69
C VAL A 497 -3.71 -28.13 -23.41
N ALA A 498 -2.61 -27.98 -22.69
CA ALA A 498 -2.36 -28.72 -21.44
C ALA A 498 -3.33 -28.28 -20.33
N VAL A 499 -3.63 -27.00 -20.23
CA VAL A 499 -4.62 -26.44 -19.30
C VAL A 499 -6.03 -26.95 -19.62
N ALA A 500 -6.41 -26.93 -20.89
CA ALA A 500 -7.69 -27.48 -21.34
C ALA A 500 -7.84 -28.97 -20.99
N LYS A 501 -6.77 -29.77 -21.15
CA LYS A 501 -6.75 -31.16 -20.73
C LYS A 501 -6.89 -31.31 -19.22
N ALA A 502 -6.19 -30.50 -18.43
CA ALA A 502 -6.36 -30.48 -16.96
C ALA A 502 -7.80 -30.11 -16.57
N GLY A 503 -8.41 -29.16 -17.29
CA GLY A 503 -9.80 -28.74 -17.11
C GLY A 503 -10.85 -29.85 -17.29
N ALA A 504 -10.53 -30.93 -18.03
CA ALA A 504 -11.40 -32.09 -18.22
C ALA A 504 -11.33 -33.09 -17.04
N ALA A 505 -10.41 -32.94 -16.10
CA ALA A 505 -10.28 -33.79 -14.91
C ALA A 505 -11.25 -33.37 -13.80
N GLY A 506 -11.36 -34.21 -12.74
CA GLY A 506 -12.07 -33.84 -11.52
C GLY A 506 -11.42 -32.60 -10.85
N SER A 507 -12.17 -31.90 -10.02
CA SER A 507 -11.74 -30.59 -9.50
C SER A 507 -10.43 -30.62 -8.70
N ILE A 508 -10.21 -31.67 -7.89
CA ILE A 508 -8.97 -31.86 -7.12
C ILE A 508 -7.79 -32.14 -8.07
N GLU A 509 -7.97 -33.09 -8.98
CA GLU A 509 -6.95 -33.45 -9.97
C GLU A 509 -6.65 -32.26 -10.90
N ARG A 510 -7.67 -31.46 -11.23
CA ARG A 510 -7.51 -30.23 -12.01
C ARG A 510 -6.62 -29.24 -11.29
N LEU A 511 -6.89 -28.91 -10.03
CA LEU A 511 -6.10 -27.98 -9.25
C LEU A 511 -4.62 -28.43 -9.14
N THR A 512 -4.41 -29.70 -8.79
CA THR A 512 -3.06 -30.29 -8.73
C THR A 512 -2.34 -30.26 -10.09
N ALA A 513 -3.05 -30.51 -11.19
CA ALA A 513 -2.46 -30.47 -12.53
C ALA A 513 -2.07 -29.04 -12.92
N LEU A 514 -2.85 -28.02 -12.54
CA LEU A 514 -2.53 -26.60 -12.79
C LEU A 514 -1.27 -26.17 -12.02
N GLU A 515 -1.14 -26.58 -10.76
CA GLU A 515 0.05 -26.35 -9.95
C GLU A 515 1.29 -26.97 -10.60
N GLN A 516 1.17 -28.22 -11.04
CA GLN A 516 2.27 -28.91 -11.71
C GLN A 516 2.65 -28.25 -13.04
N LEU A 517 1.66 -27.77 -13.82
CA LEU A 517 1.92 -27.03 -15.05
C LEU A 517 2.73 -25.75 -14.79
N LEU A 518 2.39 -25.00 -13.75
CA LEU A 518 3.13 -23.81 -13.35
C LEU A 518 4.58 -24.16 -12.94
N LEU A 519 4.76 -25.21 -12.15
CA LEU A 519 6.08 -25.70 -11.74
C LEU A 519 6.96 -26.09 -12.95
N ASP A 520 6.37 -26.69 -13.97
CA ASP A 520 7.08 -27.18 -15.15
C ASP A 520 7.42 -26.07 -16.16
N TRP A 521 6.51 -25.10 -16.34
CA TRP A 521 6.67 -24.07 -17.37
C TRP A 521 7.54 -22.90 -16.92
N MET A 522 7.52 -22.50 -15.66
CA MET A 522 8.33 -21.39 -15.16
C MET A 522 9.83 -21.57 -15.43
N PRO A 523 10.47 -22.72 -15.12
CA PRO A 523 11.88 -22.94 -15.44
C PRO A 523 12.16 -22.92 -16.94
N ARG A 524 11.22 -23.40 -17.77
CA ARG A 524 11.38 -23.40 -19.25
C ARG A 524 11.38 -21.99 -19.81
N ILE A 525 10.50 -21.12 -19.34
CA ILE A 525 10.42 -19.69 -19.72
C ILE A 525 11.72 -18.99 -19.31
N LEU A 526 12.07 -19.06 -18.03
CA LEU A 526 13.25 -18.40 -17.49
C LEU A 526 14.55 -18.90 -18.13
N GLY A 527 14.69 -20.21 -18.31
CA GLY A 527 15.89 -20.81 -18.92
C GLY A 527 16.13 -20.36 -20.36
N ARG A 528 15.08 -20.03 -21.11
CA ARG A 528 15.20 -19.56 -22.50
C ARG A 528 15.35 -18.04 -22.61
N LEU A 529 14.76 -17.28 -21.73
CA LEU A 529 14.73 -15.82 -21.77
C LEU A 529 15.90 -15.18 -21.02
N ALA A 530 16.29 -15.70 -19.84
CA ALA A 530 17.34 -15.09 -19.03
C ALA A 530 18.68 -14.89 -19.78
N PRO A 531 19.19 -15.83 -20.60
CA PRO A 531 20.41 -15.59 -21.35
C PRO A 531 20.33 -14.42 -22.33
N VAL A 532 19.16 -14.20 -22.95
CA VAL A 532 18.94 -13.10 -23.90
C VAL A 532 18.96 -11.75 -23.14
N LEU A 533 18.27 -11.69 -22.01
CA LEU A 533 18.22 -10.48 -21.17
C LEU A 533 19.59 -10.14 -20.59
N VAL A 534 20.29 -11.13 -20.04
CA VAL A 534 21.64 -10.96 -19.49
C VAL A 534 22.60 -10.46 -20.57
N CYS A 535 22.52 -11.00 -21.78
CA CYS A 535 23.35 -10.57 -22.90
C CYS A 535 23.07 -9.11 -23.28
N GLY A 536 21.79 -8.71 -23.42
CA GLY A 536 21.40 -7.36 -23.80
C GLY A 536 21.82 -6.31 -22.75
N LEU A 537 21.51 -6.56 -21.45
CA LEU A 537 21.86 -5.66 -20.36
C LEU A 537 23.38 -5.56 -20.12
N THR A 538 24.09 -6.68 -20.22
CA THR A 538 25.55 -6.70 -20.08
C THR A 538 26.23 -5.96 -21.24
N ALA A 539 25.74 -6.14 -22.48
CA ALA A 539 26.23 -5.41 -23.63
C ALA A 539 26.05 -3.90 -23.46
N TYR A 540 24.88 -3.45 -22.98
CA TYR A 540 24.62 -2.04 -22.68
C TYR A 540 25.57 -1.50 -21.60
N GLY A 541 25.70 -2.20 -20.47
CA GLY A 541 26.59 -1.80 -19.37
C GLY A 541 28.07 -1.75 -19.76
N LEU A 542 28.56 -2.71 -20.59
CA LEU A 542 29.93 -2.70 -21.12
C LEU A 542 30.14 -1.56 -22.12
N ALA A 543 29.16 -1.28 -22.97
CA ALA A 543 29.23 -0.13 -23.88
C ALA A 543 29.33 1.18 -23.11
N GLY A 544 28.56 1.36 -22.04
CA GLY A 544 28.62 2.52 -21.14
C GLY A 544 30.00 2.73 -20.54
N ARG A 545 30.66 1.66 -20.05
CA ARG A 545 32.03 1.73 -19.52
C ARG A 545 33.04 2.10 -20.60
N LEU A 546 32.87 1.58 -21.82
CA LEU A 546 33.72 1.93 -22.97
C LEU A 546 33.45 3.36 -23.47
N LEU A 547 32.34 3.96 -23.15
CA LEU A 547 31.95 5.33 -23.49
C LEU A 547 32.20 6.32 -22.37
N ASP A 548 32.78 5.89 -21.27
CA ASP A 548 33.10 6.78 -20.15
C ASP A 548 33.95 7.96 -20.61
N GLY A 549 33.53 9.19 -20.29
CA GLY A 549 34.10 10.46 -20.75
C GLY A 549 33.88 10.77 -22.25
N LEU A 550 33.09 9.98 -22.99
CA LEU A 550 32.74 10.18 -24.41
C LEU A 550 31.25 10.37 -24.67
N ALA A 551 30.40 9.92 -23.76
CA ALA A 551 28.95 10.04 -23.85
C ALA A 551 28.39 10.58 -22.52
N THR A 552 27.33 11.38 -22.61
CA THR A 552 26.54 11.74 -21.44
C THR A 552 25.59 10.58 -21.09
N PRO A 553 25.09 10.51 -19.83
CA PRO A 553 24.07 9.54 -19.46
C PRO A 553 22.84 9.59 -20.38
N ASP A 554 22.39 10.80 -20.78
CA ASP A 554 21.22 11.00 -21.65
C ASP A 554 21.43 10.46 -23.06
N GLU A 555 22.62 10.69 -23.64
CA GLU A 555 22.98 10.12 -24.94
C GLU A 555 22.98 8.60 -24.90
N LEU A 556 23.50 8.00 -23.83
CA LEU A 556 23.51 6.56 -23.66
C LEU A 556 22.08 6.01 -23.46
N GLN A 557 21.23 6.70 -22.69
CA GLN A 557 19.83 6.32 -22.52
C GLN A 557 19.03 6.42 -23.82
N SER A 558 19.30 7.43 -24.65
CA SER A 558 18.61 7.62 -25.92
C SER A 558 18.80 6.43 -26.89
N VAL A 559 19.87 5.63 -26.73
CA VAL A 559 20.10 4.41 -27.50
C VAL A 559 18.99 3.36 -27.27
N LEU A 560 18.31 3.41 -26.14
CA LEU A 560 17.22 2.48 -25.78
C LEU A 560 15.81 2.99 -26.18
N ARG A 561 15.71 4.00 -27.06
CA ARG A 561 14.43 4.45 -27.62
C ARG A 561 14.02 3.57 -28.80
N GLY A 562 12.71 3.35 -28.94
CA GLY A 562 12.13 2.59 -30.05
C GLY A 562 12.76 1.20 -30.20
N LEU A 563 12.73 0.39 -29.14
CA LEU A 563 13.31 -0.95 -29.13
C LEU A 563 12.41 -1.94 -29.87
N PRO A 564 12.96 -2.80 -30.75
CA PRO A 564 12.20 -3.86 -31.38
C PRO A 564 11.89 -4.99 -30.37
N HIS A 565 10.87 -5.79 -30.67
CA HIS A 565 10.48 -6.99 -29.89
C HIS A 565 10.08 -6.71 -28.45
N ASN A 566 9.46 -5.55 -28.20
CA ASN A 566 8.86 -5.23 -26.91
C ASN A 566 7.34 -5.54 -26.95
N PRO A 567 6.87 -6.62 -26.28
CA PRO A 567 5.47 -7.02 -26.36
C PRO A 567 4.48 -5.97 -25.83
N THR A 568 4.92 -5.09 -24.93
CA THR A 568 4.06 -4.00 -24.44
C THR A 568 3.92 -2.90 -25.48
N THR A 569 5.00 -2.50 -26.14
CA THR A 569 4.95 -1.53 -27.23
C THR A 569 4.17 -2.08 -28.44
N GLU A 570 4.35 -3.38 -28.76
CA GLU A 570 3.54 -4.06 -29.79
C GLU A 570 2.04 -3.98 -29.49
N MET A 571 1.67 -4.20 -28.25
CA MET A 571 0.29 -4.09 -27.76
C MET A 571 -0.25 -2.67 -27.89
N ASP A 572 0.51 -1.65 -27.44
CA ASP A 572 0.10 -0.25 -27.53
C ASP A 572 -0.10 0.21 -28.97
N LEU A 573 0.81 -0.17 -29.87
CA LEU A 573 0.68 0.14 -31.30
C LEU A 573 -0.54 -0.55 -31.92
N ALA A 574 -0.84 -1.78 -31.52
CA ALA A 574 -2.07 -2.48 -31.96
C ALA A 574 -3.34 -1.79 -31.45
N LEU A 575 -3.34 -1.32 -30.20
CA LEU A 575 -4.46 -0.57 -29.65
C LEU A 575 -4.64 0.80 -30.32
N TRP A 576 -3.52 1.49 -30.63
CA TRP A 576 -3.57 2.72 -31.43
C TRP A 576 -4.12 2.49 -32.84
N ASP A 577 -3.75 1.38 -33.46
CA ASP A 577 -4.24 1.02 -34.81
C ASP A 577 -5.75 0.73 -34.79
N LEU A 578 -6.25 0.07 -33.73
CA LEU A 578 -7.67 -0.09 -33.46
C LEU A 578 -8.36 1.27 -33.29
N ALA A 579 -7.79 2.19 -32.48
CA ALA A 579 -8.36 3.53 -32.27
C ALA A 579 -8.48 4.29 -33.59
N ARG A 580 -7.49 4.21 -34.48
CA ARG A 580 -7.54 4.85 -35.81
C ARG A 580 -8.67 4.28 -36.69
N ARG A 581 -8.87 2.95 -36.68
CA ARG A 581 -9.97 2.32 -37.41
C ARG A 581 -11.33 2.75 -36.89
N VAL A 582 -11.48 2.83 -35.57
CA VAL A 582 -12.69 3.33 -34.93
C VAL A 582 -12.92 4.81 -35.23
N GLN A 583 -11.86 5.64 -35.22
CA GLN A 583 -11.96 7.06 -35.56
C GLN A 583 -12.44 7.30 -36.99
N ALA A 584 -12.12 6.41 -37.90
CA ALA A 584 -12.57 6.48 -39.29
C ALA A 584 -14.07 6.16 -39.48
N ASP A 585 -14.74 5.58 -38.47
CA ASP A 585 -16.19 5.36 -38.45
C ASP A 585 -16.89 6.34 -37.48
N PRO A 586 -17.55 7.42 -37.99
CA PRO A 586 -18.10 8.46 -37.14
C PRO A 586 -19.17 7.96 -36.14
N ALA A 587 -19.89 6.88 -36.45
CA ALA A 587 -20.92 6.35 -35.58
C ALA A 587 -20.31 5.66 -34.37
N THR A 588 -19.30 4.82 -34.56
CA THR A 588 -18.56 4.13 -33.51
C THR A 588 -17.76 5.13 -32.64
N ALA A 589 -17.14 6.12 -33.28
CA ALA A 589 -16.38 7.16 -32.56
C ALA A 589 -17.30 8.00 -31.66
N ARG A 590 -18.52 8.32 -32.12
CA ARG A 590 -19.53 9.01 -31.31
C ARG A 590 -19.95 8.17 -30.11
N TYR A 591 -20.30 6.90 -30.35
CA TYR A 591 -20.66 5.99 -29.28
C TYR A 591 -19.62 5.93 -28.16
N LEU A 592 -18.34 5.80 -28.51
CA LEU A 592 -17.25 5.77 -27.49
C LEU A 592 -17.12 7.09 -26.71
N ARG A 593 -17.39 8.26 -27.34
CA ARG A 593 -17.29 9.54 -26.64
C ARG A 593 -18.49 9.82 -25.73
N GLU A 594 -19.67 9.39 -26.12
CA GLU A 594 -20.94 9.72 -25.44
C GLU A 594 -21.33 8.68 -24.38
N THR A 595 -20.83 7.43 -24.47
CA THR A 595 -21.17 6.35 -23.54
C THR A 595 -20.04 6.20 -22.48
N PRO A 596 -20.37 6.10 -21.18
CA PRO A 596 -19.36 5.84 -20.15
C PRO A 596 -18.65 4.49 -20.34
N PRO A 597 -17.34 4.36 -20.03
CA PRO A 597 -16.58 3.12 -20.23
C PRO A 597 -17.18 1.89 -19.52
N GLU A 598 -17.81 2.07 -18.36
CA GLU A 598 -18.47 1.01 -17.60
C GLU A 598 -19.65 0.43 -18.38
N GLN A 599 -20.46 1.31 -19.00
CA GLN A 599 -21.56 0.89 -19.86
C GLN A 599 -21.04 0.22 -21.14
N GLN A 600 -19.98 0.77 -21.74
CA GLN A 600 -19.33 0.15 -22.90
C GLN A 600 -18.84 -1.27 -22.58
N GLY A 601 -18.28 -1.50 -21.36
CA GLY A 601 -17.86 -2.82 -20.90
C GLY A 601 -19.03 -3.79 -20.74
N GLN A 602 -20.18 -3.31 -20.26
CA GLN A 602 -21.42 -4.10 -20.20
C GLN A 602 -21.92 -4.44 -21.60
N ASP A 603 -21.96 -3.48 -22.51
CA ASP A 603 -22.38 -3.63 -23.88
C ASP A 603 -21.50 -4.63 -24.67
N TYR A 604 -20.15 -4.62 -24.38
CA TYR A 604 -19.26 -5.64 -24.94
C TYR A 604 -19.66 -7.05 -24.51
N ARG A 605 -19.92 -7.26 -23.23
CA ARG A 605 -20.30 -8.57 -22.67
C ARG A 605 -21.68 -9.02 -23.20
N ALA A 606 -22.56 -8.06 -23.44
CA ALA A 606 -23.87 -8.31 -24.03
C ALA A 606 -23.82 -8.51 -25.56
N GLY A 607 -22.68 -8.24 -26.22
CA GLY A 607 -22.57 -8.27 -27.69
C GLY A 607 -23.33 -7.14 -28.38
N SER A 608 -23.58 -6.02 -27.69
CA SER A 608 -24.39 -4.88 -28.17
C SER A 608 -23.58 -3.65 -28.57
N LEU A 609 -22.23 -3.74 -28.55
CA LEU A 609 -21.40 -2.70 -29.12
C LEU A 609 -21.64 -2.47 -30.61
N PRO A 610 -21.34 -1.29 -31.18
CA PRO A 610 -21.24 -1.10 -32.61
C PRO A 610 -20.41 -2.22 -33.26
N LEU A 611 -20.90 -2.78 -34.37
CA LEU A 611 -20.35 -4.01 -34.96
C LEU A 611 -18.83 -3.93 -35.21
N LEU A 612 -18.35 -2.79 -35.73
CA LEU A 612 -16.95 -2.58 -35.99
C LEU A 612 -16.14 -2.67 -34.68
N LEU A 613 -16.61 -1.97 -33.62
CA LEU A 613 -15.91 -1.98 -32.31
C LEU A 613 -15.92 -3.38 -31.69
N GLN A 614 -17.06 -4.10 -31.79
CA GLN A 614 -17.16 -5.45 -31.24
C GLN A 614 -16.16 -6.40 -31.93
N GLN A 615 -16.01 -6.31 -33.24
CA GLN A 615 -15.07 -7.15 -34.01
C GLN A 615 -13.62 -6.80 -33.72
N GLU A 616 -13.26 -5.54 -33.85
CA GLU A 616 -11.90 -5.06 -33.65
C GLU A 616 -11.39 -5.27 -32.20
N LEU A 617 -12.27 -4.99 -31.21
CA LEU A 617 -11.95 -5.23 -29.80
C LEU A 617 -11.79 -6.72 -29.52
N SER A 618 -12.65 -7.57 -30.09
CA SER A 618 -12.52 -9.03 -29.95
C SER A 618 -11.23 -9.57 -30.54
N GLU A 619 -10.76 -9.04 -31.67
CA GLU A 619 -9.47 -9.39 -32.25
C GLU A 619 -8.30 -8.96 -31.36
N PHE A 620 -8.34 -7.73 -30.86
CA PHE A 620 -7.34 -7.21 -29.90
C PHE A 620 -7.30 -8.06 -28.63
N LEU A 621 -8.45 -8.36 -28.03
CA LEU A 621 -8.55 -9.15 -26.78
C LEU A 621 -8.14 -10.62 -26.99
N ARG A 622 -8.27 -11.18 -28.19
CA ARG A 622 -7.74 -12.52 -28.50
C ARG A 622 -6.20 -12.54 -28.39
N ALA A 623 -5.52 -11.46 -28.79
CA ALA A 623 -4.07 -11.35 -28.72
C ALA A 623 -3.56 -10.91 -27.33
N TYR A 624 -4.26 -9.98 -26.68
CA TYR A 624 -3.81 -9.29 -25.48
C TYR A 624 -4.76 -9.34 -24.29
N GLY A 625 -5.89 -10.03 -24.41
CA GLY A 625 -6.92 -10.13 -23.37
C GLY A 625 -6.47 -10.82 -22.09
N HIS A 626 -5.36 -11.57 -22.12
CA HIS A 626 -4.70 -12.17 -20.95
C HIS A 626 -4.04 -11.12 -20.03
N ARG A 627 -3.86 -9.89 -20.52
CA ARG A 627 -3.29 -8.76 -19.76
C ARG A 627 -4.34 -8.17 -18.82
N GLY A 628 -3.89 -7.30 -17.89
CA GLY A 628 -4.75 -6.61 -16.94
C GLY A 628 -4.00 -5.56 -16.13
N VAL A 629 -4.70 -4.82 -15.30
CA VAL A 629 -4.09 -3.95 -14.28
C VAL A 629 -3.62 -4.84 -13.13
N ALA A 630 -2.41 -4.59 -12.61
CA ALA A 630 -1.76 -5.43 -11.61
C ALA A 630 -1.75 -6.94 -11.99
N GLU A 631 -1.56 -7.21 -13.25
CA GLU A 631 -1.72 -8.49 -13.95
C GLU A 631 -0.91 -9.67 -13.40
N ILE A 632 0.08 -9.39 -12.53
CA ILE A 632 0.87 -10.42 -11.86
C ILE A 632 0.08 -11.11 -10.73
N ASP A 633 -0.99 -10.50 -10.26
CA ASP A 633 -1.91 -11.11 -9.31
C ASP A 633 -2.86 -12.06 -10.05
N LEU A 634 -2.83 -13.34 -9.65
CA LEU A 634 -3.70 -14.37 -10.22
C LEU A 634 -5.19 -14.11 -9.93
N GLY A 635 -5.50 -13.44 -8.83
CA GLY A 635 -6.87 -13.18 -8.38
C GLY A 635 -7.53 -11.96 -9.04
N LEU A 636 -6.81 -11.14 -9.81
CA LEU A 636 -7.39 -9.96 -10.45
C LEU A 636 -7.89 -10.25 -11.88
N PRO A 637 -8.98 -9.57 -12.33
CA PRO A 637 -9.57 -9.81 -13.63
C PRO A 637 -8.64 -9.46 -14.79
N ARG A 638 -8.84 -10.13 -15.92
CA ARG A 638 -8.14 -9.88 -17.20
C ARG A 638 -9.00 -9.01 -18.11
N TRP A 639 -8.37 -8.36 -19.09
CA TRP A 639 -9.10 -7.55 -20.06
C TRP A 639 -10.10 -8.36 -20.90
N SER A 640 -9.85 -9.66 -21.09
CA SER A 640 -10.83 -10.58 -21.70
C SER A 640 -12.10 -10.77 -20.84
N GLU A 641 -11.99 -10.62 -19.52
CA GLU A 641 -13.09 -10.71 -18.57
C GLU A 641 -13.78 -9.34 -18.41
N ASP A 642 -12.98 -8.27 -18.34
CA ASP A 642 -13.48 -6.90 -18.21
C ASP A 642 -12.66 -5.92 -19.07
N PRO A 643 -13.13 -5.56 -20.27
CA PRO A 643 -12.46 -4.64 -21.18
C PRO A 643 -12.66 -3.15 -20.86
N THR A 644 -13.34 -2.79 -19.78
CA THR A 644 -13.69 -1.39 -19.41
C THR A 644 -12.47 -0.49 -19.45
N HIS A 645 -11.36 -0.95 -18.92
CA HIS A 645 -10.09 -0.20 -18.93
C HIS A 645 -9.62 0.11 -20.36
N ILE A 646 -9.63 -0.89 -21.27
CA ILE A 646 -9.21 -0.72 -22.67
C ILE A 646 -10.14 0.21 -23.44
N LEU A 647 -11.43 0.13 -23.16
CA LEU A 647 -12.42 1.02 -23.76
C LEU A 647 -12.20 2.48 -23.32
N GLY A 648 -11.90 2.73 -22.04
CA GLY A 648 -11.50 4.05 -21.56
C GLY A 648 -10.23 4.59 -22.24
N VAL A 649 -9.27 3.72 -22.50
CA VAL A 649 -8.05 4.06 -23.25
C VAL A 649 -8.36 4.45 -24.69
N LEU A 650 -9.24 3.72 -25.37
CA LEU A 650 -9.67 4.08 -26.75
C LEU A 650 -10.31 5.47 -26.78
N VAL A 651 -11.11 5.83 -25.78
CA VAL A 651 -11.67 7.18 -25.64
C VAL A 651 -10.55 8.23 -25.54
N ASN A 652 -9.52 7.98 -24.74
CA ASN A 652 -8.37 8.89 -24.64
C ASN A 652 -7.62 9.03 -25.98
N TYR A 653 -7.42 7.94 -26.72
CA TYR A 653 -6.76 8.01 -28.03
C TYR A 653 -7.56 8.78 -29.07
N LEU A 654 -8.89 8.74 -29.02
CA LEU A 654 -9.76 9.54 -29.90
C LEU A 654 -9.66 11.04 -29.64
N GLN A 655 -9.08 11.49 -28.53
CA GLN A 655 -8.84 12.89 -28.21
C GLN A 655 -7.52 13.43 -28.78
N LEU A 656 -6.60 12.56 -29.20
CA LEU A 656 -5.32 12.96 -29.76
C LEU A 656 -5.52 13.64 -31.14
N GLN A 657 -5.33 14.96 -31.18
CA GLN A 657 -5.51 15.76 -32.40
C GLN A 657 -4.20 16.02 -33.15
N ASP A 658 -3.07 16.05 -32.42
CA ASP A 658 -1.75 16.30 -33.03
C ASP A 658 -1.15 15.02 -33.63
N PRO A 659 -1.02 14.93 -34.97
CA PRO A 659 -0.45 13.75 -35.61
C PRO A 659 1.01 13.48 -35.21
N THR A 660 1.71 14.50 -34.71
CA THR A 660 3.11 14.34 -34.30
C THR A 660 3.24 13.61 -32.96
N MET A 661 2.18 13.61 -32.15
CA MET A 661 2.08 12.89 -30.88
C MET A 661 1.56 11.45 -31.03
N ALA A 662 1.21 11.05 -32.26
CA ALA A 662 0.74 9.69 -32.54
C ALA A 662 1.79 8.64 -32.09
N PRO A 663 1.38 7.58 -31.36
CA PRO A 663 2.28 6.56 -30.80
C PRO A 663 3.23 5.95 -31.83
N ASP A 664 2.71 5.61 -33.02
CA ASP A 664 3.51 5.03 -34.11
C ASP A 664 4.53 6.01 -34.71
N VAL A 665 4.21 7.32 -34.72
CA VAL A 665 5.13 8.38 -35.17
C VAL A 665 6.24 8.58 -34.14
N GLN A 666 5.88 8.67 -32.87
CA GLN A 666 6.84 8.82 -31.76
C GLN A 666 7.79 7.60 -31.69
N PHE A 667 7.27 6.38 -31.78
CA PHE A 667 8.08 5.17 -31.81
C PHE A 667 9.09 5.17 -32.96
N ARG A 668 8.64 5.48 -34.19
CA ARG A 668 9.53 5.55 -35.37
C ARG A 668 10.61 6.63 -35.21
N ARG A 669 10.25 7.81 -34.73
CA ARG A 669 11.21 8.91 -34.47
C ARG A 669 12.23 8.49 -33.39
N GLY A 670 11.78 7.87 -32.31
CA GLY A 670 12.63 7.35 -31.26
C GLY A 670 13.63 6.32 -31.78
N ALA A 671 13.17 5.37 -32.62
CA ALA A 671 14.02 4.35 -33.22
C ALA A 671 15.10 4.96 -34.16
N GLN A 672 14.72 5.93 -35.01
CA GLN A 672 15.66 6.62 -35.91
C GLN A 672 16.68 7.44 -35.14
N ALA A 673 16.26 8.17 -34.11
CA ALA A 673 17.16 8.96 -33.26
C ALA A 673 18.16 8.04 -32.50
N ALA A 674 17.70 6.89 -32.02
CA ALA A 674 18.55 5.92 -31.36
C ALA A 674 19.61 5.29 -32.34
N GLU A 675 19.23 5.01 -33.56
CA GLU A 675 20.17 4.50 -34.56
C GLU A 675 21.23 5.52 -34.93
N ALA A 676 20.85 6.78 -35.11
CA ALA A 676 21.76 7.90 -35.32
C ALA A 676 22.72 8.08 -34.14
N MET A 677 22.23 7.99 -32.91
CA MET A 677 23.04 8.04 -31.69
C MET A 677 24.04 6.89 -31.61
N VAL A 678 23.65 5.66 -31.94
CA VAL A 678 24.56 4.51 -32.01
C VAL A 678 25.70 4.77 -33.01
N ALA A 679 25.39 5.34 -34.17
CA ALA A 679 26.41 5.67 -35.18
C ALA A 679 27.38 6.75 -34.65
N ASP A 680 26.87 7.83 -34.05
CA ASP A 680 27.68 8.91 -33.50
C ASP A 680 28.57 8.44 -32.35
N LEU A 681 28.05 7.71 -31.37
CA LEU A 681 28.82 7.16 -30.24
C LEU A 681 29.90 6.19 -30.71
N THR A 682 29.61 5.37 -31.75
CA THR A 682 30.56 4.49 -32.38
C THR A 682 31.68 5.29 -33.03
N GLN A 683 31.38 6.39 -33.72
CA GLN A 683 32.36 7.26 -34.36
C GLN A 683 33.25 7.96 -33.32
N ARG A 684 32.64 8.52 -32.24
CA ARG A 684 33.39 9.15 -31.12
C ARG A 684 34.36 8.13 -30.49
N ALA A 685 33.90 6.90 -30.23
CA ALA A 685 34.74 5.85 -29.70
C ALA A 685 35.87 5.46 -30.67
N SER A 686 35.60 5.45 -31.99
CA SER A 686 36.58 5.13 -33.02
C SER A 686 37.72 6.17 -33.11
N ARG A 687 37.43 7.44 -32.83
CA ARG A 687 38.44 8.52 -32.74
C ARG A 687 39.44 8.29 -31.60
N LYS A 688 39.05 7.58 -30.55
CA LYS A 688 39.91 7.19 -29.43
C LYS A 688 40.62 5.82 -29.66
N GLY A 689 40.20 5.06 -30.67
CA GLY A 689 40.80 3.77 -31.06
C GLY A 689 39.84 2.93 -31.89
N ARG A 690 40.33 2.39 -33.01
CA ARG A 690 39.52 1.59 -33.94
C ARG A 690 38.85 0.38 -33.27
N LEU A 691 39.57 -0.34 -32.39
CA LEU A 691 39.03 -1.49 -31.67
C LEU A 691 37.93 -1.08 -30.68
N ARG A 692 38.13 0.07 -29.97
CA ARG A 692 37.12 0.62 -29.05
C ARG A 692 35.84 0.95 -29.81
N GLY A 693 35.94 1.58 -30.98
CA GLY A 693 34.76 1.87 -31.79
C GLY A 693 34.05 0.63 -32.30
N LEU A 694 34.80 -0.37 -32.79
CA LEU A 694 34.21 -1.65 -33.21
C LEU A 694 33.47 -2.34 -32.05
N LEU A 695 34.05 -2.38 -30.86
CA LEU A 695 33.44 -2.97 -29.67
C LEU A 695 32.21 -2.21 -29.25
N VAL A 696 32.25 -0.88 -29.18
CA VAL A 696 31.09 -0.04 -28.82
C VAL A 696 29.96 -0.25 -29.80
N GLY A 697 30.21 -0.17 -31.11
CA GLY A 697 29.20 -0.40 -32.14
C GLY A 697 28.59 -1.79 -32.06
N PHE A 698 29.43 -2.84 -31.84
CA PHE A 698 28.97 -4.20 -31.64
C PHE A 698 28.04 -4.31 -30.42
N LEU A 699 28.48 -3.80 -29.25
CA LEU A 699 27.74 -3.90 -27.99
C LEU A 699 26.43 -3.12 -28.03
N LEU A 700 26.41 -1.88 -28.55
CA LEU A 700 25.20 -1.08 -28.64
C LEU A 700 24.18 -1.72 -29.60
N LYS A 701 24.60 -2.28 -30.73
CA LYS A 701 23.72 -3.04 -31.62
C LYS A 701 23.13 -4.28 -30.94
N ARG A 702 23.91 -4.98 -30.10
CA ARG A 702 23.42 -6.12 -29.30
C ARG A 702 22.40 -5.68 -28.24
N ALA A 703 22.71 -4.60 -27.53
CA ALA A 703 21.77 -4.02 -26.56
C ALA A 703 20.43 -3.71 -27.22
N ARG A 704 20.42 -2.98 -28.34
CA ARG A 704 19.19 -2.65 -29.07
C ARG A 704 18.41 -3.88 -29.55
N ALA A 705 19.10 -4.88 -30.10
CA ALA A 705 18.45 -6.08 -30.62
C ALA A 705 17.76 -6.94 -29.53
N LEU A 706 18.24 -6.87 -28.28
CA LEU A 706 17.84 -7.80 -27.23
C LEU A 706 17.10 -7.15 -26.05
N ALA A 707 17.31 -5.85 -25.80
CA ALA A 707 16.76 -5.19 -24.61
C ALA A 707 15.22 -5.05 -24.66
N GLY A 708 14.62 -4.97 -25.86
CA GLY A 708 13.15 -4.91 -26.00
C GLY A 708 12.44 -6.16 -25.45
N MET A 709 13.11 -7.34 -25.51
CA MET A 709 12.54 -8.59 -24.98
C MET A 709 12.44 -8.64 -23.45
N ARG A 710 12.87 -7.62 -22.76
CA ARG A 710 12.81 -7.50 -21.30
C ARG A 710 11.41 -7.73 -20.71
N GLU A 711 10.37 -7.32 -21.42
CA GLU A 711 8.97 -7.50 -21.01
C GLU A 711 8.41 -8.90 -21.31
N THR A 712 9.12 -9.69 -22.14
CA THR A 712 8.64 -11.02 -22.57
C THR A 712 8.48 -12.03 -21.41
N PRO A 713 9.35 -12.08 -20.37
CA PRO A 713 9.13 -12.98 -19.24
C PRO A 713 7.81 -12.71 -18.52
N LYS A 714 7.51 -11.42 -18.27
CA LYS A 714 6.24 -11.01 -17.65
C LYS A 714 5.06 -11.34 -18.55
N PHE A 715 5.16 -11.06 -19.85
CA PHE A 715 4.15 -11.41 -20.84
C PHE A 715 3.82 -12.92 -20.81
N CYS A 716 4.85 -13.78 -20.86
CA CYS A 716 4.65 -15.23 -20.78
C CYS A 716 4.03 -15.67 -19.45
N LEU A 717 4.51 -15.12 -18.31
CA LEU A 717 3.96 -15.43 -17.00
C LEU A 717 2.47 -15.07 -16.92
N VAL A 718 2.12 -13.86 -17.34
CA VAL A 718 0.73 -13.38 -17.27
C VAL A 718 -0.18 -14.20 -18.20
N PHE A 719 0.32 -14.66 -19.34
CA PHE A 719 -0.40 -15.61 -20.19
C PHE A 719 -0.71 -16.92 -19.46
N LEU A 720 0.28 -17.50 -18.75
CA LEU A 720 0.04 -18.71 -17.94
C LEU A 720 -1.01 -18.43 -16.84
N LEU A 721 -0.88 -17.30 -16.12
CA LEU A 721 -1.79 -16.93 -15.04
C LEU A 721 -3.23 -16.74 -15.52
N ALA A 722 -3.43 -16.16 -16.71
CA ALA A 722 -4.78 -15.97 -17.26
C ALA A 722 -5.50 -17.30 -17.52
N HIS A 723 -4.80 -18.27 -18.11
CA HIS A 723 -5.40 -19.59 -18.38
C HIS A 723 -5.63 -20.41 -17.11
N VAL A 724 -4.73 -20.32 -16.12
CA VAL A 724 -4.94 -20.92 -14.79
C VAL A 724 -6.15 -20.26 -14.10
N ARG A 725 -6.27 -18.94 -14.17
CA ARG A 725 -7.38 -18.19 -13.59
C ARG A 725 -8.75 -18.64 -14.14
N GLU A 726 -8.83 -18.87 -15.44
CA GLU A 726 -10.06 -19.38 -16.08
C GLU A 726 -10.49 -20.72 -15.49
N GLN A 727 -9.53 -21.63 -15.26
CA GLN A 727 -9.79 -22.92 -14.63
C GLN A 727 -10.18 -22.79 -13.16
N LEU A 728 -9.53 -21.91 -12.41
CA LEU A 728 -9.88 -21.60 -11.02
C LEU A 728 -11.31 -21.04 -10.93
N TRP A 729 -11.70 -20.17 -11.86
CA TRP A 729 -13.09 -19.70 -11.94
C TRP A 729 -14.06 -20.86 -12.11
N SER A 730 -13.72 -21.87 -12.91
CA SER A 730 -14.54 -23.07 -13.08
C SER A 730 -14.64 -23.88 -11.77
N VAL A 731 -13.53 -24.01 -11.03
CA VAL A 731 -13.52 -24.61 -9.69
C VAL A 731 -14.40 -23.79 -8.73
N GLY A 732 -14.32 -22.46 -8.78
CA GLY A 732 -15.16 -21.56 -7.98
C GLY A 732 -16.65 -21.79 -8.21
N LYS A 733 -17.07 -21.95 -9.47
CA LYS A 733 -18.48 -22.31 -9.81
C LYS A 733 -18.91 -23.66 -9.22
N GLU A 734 -18.02 -24.63 -9.20
CA GLU A 734 -18.31 -25.95 -8.60
C GLU A 734 -18.44 -25.84 -7.08
N LEU A 735 -17.54 -25.13 -6.41
CA LEU A 735 -17.58 -24.87 -4.97
C LEU A 735 -18.82 -24.05 -4.56
N GLN A 736 -19.21 -23.06 -5.38
CA GLN A 736 -20.46 -22.30 -5.17
C GLN A 736 -21.70 -23.22 -5.24
N ARG A 737 -21.78 -24.10 -6.25
CA ARG A 737 -22.88 -25.07 -6.36
C ARG A 737 -22.91 -26.07 -5.21
N ALA A 738 -21.73 -26.39 -4.67
CA ALA A 738 -21.59 -27.24 -3.49
C ALA A 738 -21.87 -26.52 -2.17
N GLY A 739 -22.17 -25.20 -2.18
CA GLY A 739 -22.45 -24.39 -1.01
C GLY A 739 -21.23 -24.11 -0.12
N ARG A 740 -20.02 -24.20 -0.68
CA ARG A 740 -18.75 -23.94 0.02
C ARG A 740 -18.27 -22.49 -0.13
N LEU A 741 -18.72 -21.82 -1.18
CA LEU A 741 -18.53 -20.40 -1.47
C LEU A 741 -19.89 -19.73 -1.71
N GLU A 742 -20.00 -18.42 -1.48
CA GLU A 742 -21.22 -17.64 -1.78
C GLU A 742 -21.28 -17.31 -3.28
N ALA A 743 -20.16 -16.90 -3.86
CA ALA A 743 -20.00 -16.56 -5.27
C ALA A 743 -18.80 -17.33 -5.89
N ALA A 744 -18.80 -17.46 -7.22
CA ALA A 744 -17.72 -18.17 -7.92
C ALA A 744 -16.38 -17.46 -7.81
N ASP A 745 -16.38 -16.12 -7.75
CA ASP A 745 -15.18 -15.28 -7.61
C ASP A 745 -14.59 -15.29 -6.19
N ASP A 746 -15.30 -15.80 -5.20
CA ASP A 746 -14.77 -16.02 -3.85
C ASP A 746 -13.54 -16.96 -3.84
N ILE A 747 -13.38 -17.79 -4.89
CA ILE A 747 -12.19 -18.62 -5.08
C ILE A 747 -10.89 -17.79 -5.05
N PHE A 748 -10.93 -16.54 -5.48
CA PHE A 748 -9.76 -15.66 -5.49
C PHE A 748 -9.46 -15.03 -4.13
N PHE A 749 -10.39 -15.16 -3.18
CA PHE A 749 -10.24 -14.73 -1.79
C PHE A 749 -9.93 -15.86 -0.82
N ILE A 750 -9.56 -17.05 -1.34
CA ILE A 750 -8.93 -18.12 -0.60
C ILE A 750 -7.57 -18.43 -1.22
N THR A 751 -6.69 -19.05 -0.43
CA THR A 751 -5.35 -19.49 -0.87
C THR A 751 -5.41 -20.82 -1.62
N LEU A 752 -4.35 -21.21 -2.33
CA LEU A 752 -4.27 -22.53 -2.98
C LEU A 752 -4.46 -23.69 -1.99
N PRO A 753 -3.82 -23.71 -0.80
CA PRO A 753 -4.10 -24.73 0.21
C PRO A 753 -5.57 -24.78 0.66
N GLU A 754 -6.20 -23.61 0.89
CA GLU A 754 -7.61 -23.52 1.28
C GLU A 754 -8.55 -23.98 0.15
N ALA A 755 -8.18 -23.77 -1.11
CA ALA A 755 -8.93 -24.31 -2.24
C ALA A 755 -8.94 -25.85 -2.24
N HIS A 756 -7.84 -26.49 -1.86
CA HIS A 756 -7.81 -27.95 -1.63
C HIS A 756 -8.73 -28.38 -0.48
N LEU A 757 -8.75 -27.64 0.64
CA LEU A 757 -9.65 -27.92 1.77
C LEU A 757 -11.12 -27.72 1.37
N ALA A 758 -11.44 -26.68 0.61
CA ALA A 758 -12.77 -26.45 0.07
C ALA A 758 -13.26 -27.62 -0.81
N LEU A 759 -12.38 -28.11 -1.69
CA LEU A 759 -12.66 -29.29 -2.53
C LEU A 759 -12.77 -30.60 -1.71
N ALA A 760 -12.09 -30.68 -0.55
CA ALA A 760 -12.26 -31.77 0.40
C ALA A 760 -13.56 -31.66 1.23
N GLY A 761 -14.31 -30.56 1.12
CA GLY A 761 -15.63 -30.38 1.72
C GLY A 761 -15.72 -29.34 2.83
N GLU A 762 -14.66 -28.58 3.13
CA GLU A 762 -14.72 -27.50 4.12
C GLU A 762 -15.50 -26.27 3.61
N ASP A 763 -16.20 -25.61 4.53
CA ASP A 763 -16.93 -24.36 4.24
C ASP A 763 -15.99 -23.16 4.36
N MET A 764 -15.74 -22.47 3.24
CA MET A 764 -14.81 -21.34 3.16
C MET A 764 -15.48 -19.96 3.29
N ARG A 765 -16.80 -19.89 3.40
CA ARG A 765 -17.52 -18.59 3.47
C ARG A 765 -17.08 -17.70 4.64
N PRO A 766 -16.78 -18.20 5.83
CA PRO A 766 -16.25 -17.37 6.92
C PRO A 766 -14.86 -16.82 6.59
N ILE A 767 -13.97 -17.66 6.04
CA ILE A 767 -12.60 -17.29 5.65
C ILE A 767 -12.61 -16.26 4.53
N VAL A 768 -13.47 -16.41 3.53
CA VAL A 768 -13.65 -15.44 2.43
C VAL A 768 -14.04 -14.06 2.98
N ARG A 769 -14.98 -14.00 3.93
CA ARG A 769 -15.40 -12.72 4.53
C ARG A 769 -14.26 -12.04 5.28
N GLU A 770 -13.47 -12.78 6.04
CA GLU A 770 -12.28 -12.27 6.73
C GLU A 770 -11.23 -11.77 5.73
N HIS A 771 -10.88 -12.57 4.74
CA HIS A 771 -9.88 -12.22 3.73
C HIS A 771 -10.31 -11.02 2.86
N ARG A 772 -11.61 -10.90 2.52
CA ARG A 772 -12.12 -9.72 1.82
C ARG A 772 -12.00 -8.47 2.68
N ALA A 773 -12.39 -8.53 3.95
CA ALA A 773 -12.26 -7.41 4.88
C ALA A 773 -10.79 -6.98 5.05
N ASP A 774 -9.87 -7.94 5.14
CA ASP A 774 -8.44 -7.69 5.22
C ASP A 774 -7.90 -7.07 3.92
N TYR A 775 -8.28 -7.59 2.77
CA TYR A 775 -7.87 -7.07 1.48
C TYR A 775 -8.37 -5.63 1.27
N GLU A 776 -9.64 -5.36 1.58
CA GLU A 776 -10.23 -4.02 1.49
C GLU A 776 -9.56 -3.04 2.46
N ARG A 777 -9.24 -3.49 3.67
CA ARG A 777 -8.46 -2.73 4.64
C ARG A 777 -7.09 -2.38 4.05
N GLU A 778 -6.37 -3.36 3.48
CA GLU A 778 -5.03 -3.17 2.93
C GLU A 778 -5.01 -2.39 1.60
N LEU A 779 -6.09 -2.36 0.83
CA LEU A 779 -6.23 -1.47 -0.34
C LEU A 779 -6.13 0.01 0.04
N ARG A 780 -6.53 0.38 1.25
CA ARG A 780 -6.49 1.76 1.74
C ARG A 780 -5.10 2.15 2.28
N ARG A 781 -4.19 1.20 2.47
CA ARG A 781 -2.83 1.46 2.96
C ARG A 781 -2.01 2.23 1.92
N ARG A 782 -1.55 3.43 2.29
CA ARG A 782 -0.78 4.31 1.41
C ARG A 782 0.72 4.07 1.48
N HIS A 783 1.23 3.61 2.63
CA HIS A 783 2.66 3.37 2.82
C HIS A 783 3.01 1.89 2.73
N VAL A 784 3.98 1.56 1.86
CA VAL A 784 4.58 0.22 1.73
C VAL A 784 6.10 0.36 1.77
N PRO A 785 6.78 -0.22 2.78
CA PRO A 785 8.23 -0.10 2.89
C PRO A 785 8.94 -0.82 1.74
N ARG A 786 10.01 -0.20 1.23
CA ARG A 786 10.92 -0.84 0.26
C ARG A 786 11.72 -1.96 0.90
N VAL A 787 12.21 -1.68 2.10
CA VAL A 787 12.95 -2.62 2.92
C VAL A 787 12.37 -2.57 4.33
N LEU A 788 12.08 -3.72 4.89
CA LEU A 788 11.58 -3.90 6.25
C LEU A 788 12.52 -4.83 7.01
N LEU A 789 12.93 -4.43 8.20
CA LEU A 789 13.70 -5.30 9.08
C LEU A 789 12.78 -6.09 10.01
N SER A 790 13.20 -7.27 10.45
CA SER A 790 12.39 -8.10 11.37
C SER A 790 12.19 -7.49 12.76
N ASP A 791 12.97 -6.47 13.13
CA ASP A 791 12.76 -5.68 14.33
C ASP A 791 11.72 -4.55 14.12
N GLY A 792 11.16 -4.43 12.93
CA GLY A 792 10.20 -3.41 12.54
C GLY A 792 10.81 -2.14 11.94
N THR A 793 12.13 -2.01 11.97
CA THR A 793 12.80 -0.83 11.41
C THR A 793 12.57 -0.75 9.90
N GLU A 794 12.23 0.43 9.43
CA GLU A 794 12.18 0.79 8.02
C GLU A 794 13.41 1.63 7.67
N PRO A 795 14.46 1.04 7.07
CA PRO A 795 15.63 1.80 6.65
C PRO A 795 15.23 2.89 5.65
N GLY A 796 15.65 4.12 5.91
CA GLY A 796 15.29 5.28 5.08
C GLY A 796 14.10 6.10 5.57
N ALA A 797 13.25 5.61 6.47
CA ALA A 797 12.18 6.41 7.06
C ALA A 797 12.72 7.60 7.87
N ALA A 798 13.86 7.42 8.54
CA ALA A 798 14.55 8.46 9.29
C ALA A 798 15.51 9.33 8.43
N SER A 799 15.74 9.00 7.17
CA SER A 799 16.57 9.79 6.28
C SER A 799 15.76 11.00 5.84
N GLN A 800 15.95 12.14 6.51
CA GLN A 800 15.44 13.42 6.03
C GLN A 800 15.94 13.62 4.59
N PRO A 801 15.07 14.05 3.64
CA PRO A 801 15.53 14.49 2.34
C PRO A 801 16.65 15.52 2.55
N LEU A 802 17.75 15.41 1.80
CA LEU A 802 18.71 16.50 1.67
C LEU A 802 17.90 17.80 1.56
N ALA A 803 18.32 18.84 2.32
CA ALA A 803 17.63 20.12 2.39
C ALA A 803 17.50 20.72 0.98
N LEU A 804 16.47 20.31 0.27
CA LEU A 804 16.05 20.90 -0.99
C LEU A 804 15.33 22.23 -0.67
N GLN A 805 15.35 23.16 -1.61
CA GLN A 805 14.57 24.39 -1.48
C GLN A 805 13.09 24.06 -1.23
N PRO A 806 12.37 24.83 -0.41
CA PRO A 806 10.94 24.66 -0.23
C PRO A 806 10.21 24.54 -1.58
N GLY A 807 9.30 23.56 -1.74
CA GLY A 807 8.61 23.33 -3.01
C GLY A 807 9.38 22.49 -4.04
N THR A 808 10.53 21.91 -3.68
CA THR A 808 11.29 21.04 -4.60
C THR A 808 11.23 19.58 -4.14
N LEU A 809 11.04 18.65 -5.09
CA LEU A 809 11.16 17.20 -4.91
C LEU A 809 12.31 16.67 -5.76
N GLN A 810 12.90 15.57 -5.35
CA GLN A 810 13.95 14.90 -6.10
C GLN A 810 13.68 13.42 -6.23
N GLY A 811 13.94 12.90 -7.43
CA GLY A 811 13.87 11.48 -7.75
C GLY A 811 15.03 11.05 -8.65
N THR A 812 14.88 9.85 -9.22
CA THR A 812 15.83 9.31 -10.20
C THR A 812 15.47 9.80 -11.59
N PRO A 813 16.40 10.42 -12.36
CA PRO A 813 16.20 10.74 -13.77
C PRO A 813 15.81 9.50 -14.56
N ALA A 814 14.68 9.54 -15.29
CA ALA A 814 14.19 8.37 -16.01
C ALA A 814 14.08 8.57 -17.52
N SER A 815 13.61 9.71 -17.97
CA SER A 815 13.54 10.09 -19.36
C SER A 815 13.82 11.60 -19.47
N PRO A 816 14.83 12.01 -20.27
CA PRO A 816 15.25 13.41 -20.33
C PRO A 816 14.20 14.31 -21.00
N GLY A 817 14.18 15.56 -20.61
CA GLY A 817 13.26 16.60 -21.07
C GLY A 817 12.76 17.43 -19.91
N ARG A 818 12.26 18.63 -20.22
CA ARG A 818 11.69 19.54 -19.22
C ARG A 818 10.28 19.96 -19.66
N VAL A 819 9.33 19.88 -18.74
CA VAL A 819 7.94 20.26 -18.99
C VAL A 819 7.34 20.90 -17.75
N THR A 820 6.50 21.91 -17.97
CA THR A 820 5.69 22.56 -16.94
C THR A 820 4.22 22.43 -17.33
N ALA A 821 3.41 21.84 -16.48
CA ALA A 821 2.00 21.60 -16.73
C ALA A 821 1.23 21.30 -15.43
N PRO A 822 -0.12 21.29 -15.46
CA PRO A 822 -0.92 20.83 -14.34
C PRO A 822 -0.66 19.35 -14.05
N ALA A 823 -0.56 19.01 -12.78
CA ALA A 823 -0.43 17.64 -12.32
C ALA A 823 -1.80 16.94 -12.24
N ARG A 824 -1.83 15.67 -12.60
CA ARG A 824 -2.96 14.77 -12.37
C ARG A 824 -2.49 13.61 -11.51
N VAL A 825 -2.93 13.56 -10.25
CA VAL A 825 -2.63 12.44 -9.35
C VAL A 825 -3.63 11.32 -9.60
N ILE A 826 -3.11 10.16 -10.02
CA ILE A 826 -3.90 8.95 -10.30
C ILE A 826 -3.32 7.82 -9.45
N LEU A 827 -4.15 7.23 -8.59
CA LEU A 827 -3.77 6.10 -7.73
C LEU A 827 -4.14 4.75 -8.35
N ASP A 828 -5.20 4.69 -9.15
CA ASP A 828 -5.65 3.51 -9.90
C ASP A 828 -5.93 3.93 -11.35
N PRO A 829 -5.37 3.24 -12.35
CA PRO A 829 -5.57 3.59 -13.75
C PRO A 829 -6.95 3.20 -14.30
N THR A 830 -7.69 2.35 -13.58
CA THR A 830 -8.98 1.83 -14.03
C THR A 830 -10.01 2.95 -14.11
N GLY A 831 -10.51 3.24 -15.31
CA GLY A 831 -11.47 4.34 -15.54
C GLY A 831 -10.88 5.75 -15.36
N ALA A 832 -9.58 5.88 -15.10
CA ALA A 832 -8.93 7.18 -14.91
C ALA A 832 -8.84 7.94 -16.23
N ARG A 833 -9.02 9.26 -16.14
CA ARG A 833 -8.85 10.19 -17.27
C ARG A 833 -7.65 11.09 -17.01
N LEU A 834 -6.82 11.21 -18.02
CA LEU A 834 -5.70 12.13 -18.08
C LEU A 834 -5.92 13.04 -19.29
N GLU A 835 -6.10 14.33 -19.05
CA GLU A 835 -6.28 15.29 -20.14
C GLU A 835 -4.95 15.49 -20.89
N PRO A 836 -4.99 15.64 -22.23
CA PRO A 836 -3.78 15.88 -22.99
C PRO A 836 -3.02 17.10 -22.49
N GLY A 837 -1.74 16.91 -22.18
CA GLY A 837 -0.88 17.98 -21.67
C GLY A 837 -0.71 17.99 -20.16
N GLU A 838 -1.43 17.22 -19.37
CA GLU A 838 -1.21 17.07 -17.92
C GLU A 838 0.04 16.23 -17.63
N ILE A 839 0.62 16.43 -16.46
CA ILE A 839 1.68 15.58 -15.91
C ILE A 839 1.04 14.50 -15.04
N LEU A 840 1.24 13.23 -15.40
CA LEU A 840 0.79 12.11 -14.60
C LEU A 840 1.65 11.95 -13.34
N VAL A 841 1.02 11.95 -12.17
CA VAL A 841 1.64 11.64 -10.89
C VAL A 841 1.02 10.36 -10.36
N ALA A 842 1.84 9.31 -10.17
CA ALA A 842 1.36 7.99 -9.80
C ALA A 842 2.26 7.31 -8.75
N PRO A 843 1.71 6.40 -7.91
CA PRO A 843 2.53 5.68 -6.93
C PRO A 843 3.50 4.72 -7.60
N SER A 844 3.08 4.04 -8.65
CA SER A 844 3.87 3.13 -9.48
C SER A 844 3.11 2.85 -10.76
N THR A 845 3.75 2.18 -11.72
CA THR A 845 3.11 1.85 -12.99
C THR A 845 3.46 0.45 -13.47
N ASP A 846 2.47 -0.23 -13.99
CA ASP A 846 2.57 -1.50 -14.68
C ASP A 846 2.09 -1.37 -16.14
N PRO A 847 2.08 -2.43 -16.95
CA PRO A 847 1.63 -2.35 -18.34
C PRO A 847 0.17 -1.86 -18.51
N GLY A 848 -0.69 -1.99 -17.50
CA GLY A 848 -2.03 -1.42 -17.52
C GLY A 848 -2.07 0.11 -17.54
N TRP A 849 -0.98 0.78 -17.13
CA TRP A 849 -0.88 2.24 -17.15
C TRP A 849 -0.38 2.80 -18.48
N THR A 850 0.23 1.97 -19.33
CA THR A 850 0.91 2.44 -20.55
C THR A 850 0.04 3.33 -21.42
N PRO A 851 -1.24 3.03 -21.61
CA PRO A 851 -2.09 3.87 -22.44
C PRO A 851 -2.29 5.30 -21.92
N LEU A 852 -2.23 5.52 -20.61
CA LEU A 852 -2.31 6.87 -20.02
C LEU A 852 -1.05 7.70 -20.31
N PHE A 853 0.10 7.04 -20.48
CA PHE A 853 1.35 7.76 -20.74
C PHE A 853 1.34 8.53 -22.07
N LEU A 854 0.63 8.02 -23.05
CA LEU A 854 0.60 8.66 -24.39
C LEU A 854 -0.14 10.00 -24.42
N THR A 855 -0.97 10.26 -23.43
CA THR A 855 -1.63 11.57 -23.25
C THR A 855 -0.87 12.48 -22.27
N ALA A 856 0.06 11.92 -21.49
CA ALA A 856 0.83 12.65 -20.50
C ALA A 856 1.90 13.52 -21.16
N SER A 857 2.02 14.76 -20.70
CA SER A 857 3.14 15.66 -21.05
C SER A 857 4.41 15.32 -20.26
N GLY A 858 4.27 14.65 -19.11
CA GLY A 858 5.35 14.21 -18.24
C GLY A 858 4.89 13.19 -17.22
N LEU A 859 5.85 12.50 -16.60
CA LEU A 859 5.58 11.44 -15.61
C LEU A 859 6.36 11.67 -14.31
N VAL A 860 5.66 11.53 -13.18
CA VAL A 860 6.25 11.48 -11.84
C VAL A 860 5.78 10.20 -11.16
N MET A 861 6.71 9.39 -10.66
CA MET A 861 6.37 8.14 -9.97
C MET A 861 7.09 8.03 -8.63
N GLU A 862 6.37 7.59 -7.59
CA GLU A 862 6.97 7.39 -6.27
C GLU A 862 7.93 6.20 -6.25
N MET A 863 7.59 5.15 -6.98
CA MET A 863 8.38 3.93 -7.05
C MET A 863 8.98 3.74 -8.44
N GLY A 864 10.04 2.95 -8.47
CA GLY A 864 10.71 2.57 -9.70
C GLY A 864 12.11 3.15 -9.82
N GLY A 865 12.85 2.61 -10.77
CA GLY A 865 14.18 3.04 -11.16
C GLY A 865 14.28 3.19 -12.67
N MET A 866 15.49 3.34 -13.18
CA MET A 866 15.75 3.60 -14.60
C MET A 866 15.23 2.53 -15.57
N ILE A 867 15.00 1.32 -15.10
CA ILE A 867 14.47 0.20 -15.90
C ILE A 867 13.05 -0.22 -15.47
N SER A 868 12.40 0.53 -14.57
CA SER A 868 10.99 0.30 -14.25
C SER A 868 10.12 0.46 -15.51
N HIS A 869 8.94 -0.16 -15.50
CA HIS A 869 8.03 -0.15 -16.65
C HIS A 869 7.77 1.28 -17.15
N GLY A 870 7.32 2.18 -16.26
CA GLY A 870 7.03 3.56 -16.63
C GLY A 870 8.24 4.35 -17.11
N ALA A 871 9.44 4.13 -16.53
CA ALA A 871 10.67 4.78 -16.98
C ALA A 871 11.03 4.39 -18.42
N VAL A 872 10.77 3.13 -18.77
CA VAL A 872 11.08 2.63 -20.11
C VAL A 872 10.06 3.12 -21.11
N VAL A 873 8.79 3.04 -20.82
CA VAL A 873 7.73 3.55 -21.70
C VAL A 873 7.90 5.07 -21.92
N ALA A 874 8.13 5.83 -20.83
CA ALA A 874 8.41 7.27 -20.94
C ALA A 874 9.59 7.55 -21.89
N ARG A 875 10.65 6.76 -21.78
CA ARG A 875 11.83 6.90 -22.65
C ARG A 875 11.55 6.50 -24.10
N GLU A 876 10.79 5.43 -24.33
CA GLU A 876 10.41 4.97 -25.68
C GLU A 876 9.61 6.04 -26.41
N TYR A 877 8.71 6.73 -25.71
CA TYR A 877 7.88 7.80 -26.29
C TYR A 877 8.48 9.20 -26.12
N GLY A 878 9.63 9.34 -25.47
CA GLY A 878 10.29 10.63 -25.27
C GLY A 878 9.58 11.56 -24.29
N ILE A 879 8.77 11.03 -23.38
CA ILE A 879 8.04 11.79 -22.35
C ILE A 879 9.02 12.08 -21.20
N PRO A 880 9.19 13.34 -20.76
CA PRO A 880 10.00 13.66 -19.59
C PRO A 880 9.52 12.90 -18.35
N ALA A 881 10.43 12.24 -17.63
CA ALA A 881 10.02 11.40 -16.49
C ALA A 881 11.02 11.43 -15.35
N VAL A 882 10.49 11.49 -14.11
CA VAL A 882 11.22 11.34 -12.86
C VAL A 882 10.57 10.23 -12.05
N VAL A 883 11.36 9.25 -11.60
CA VAL A 883 10.87 8.09 -10.85
C VAL A 883 11.54 8.00 -9.49
N GLY A 884 10.97 7.23 -8.57
CA GLY A 884 11.52 7.09 -7.22
C GLY A 884 11.44 8.40 -6.43
N VAL A 885 10.35 9.15 -6.56
CA VAL A 885 10.11 10.42 -5.86
C VAL A 885 9.32 10.14 -4.59
N PRO A 886 9.92 10.22 -3.38
CA PRO A 886 9.21 9.86 -2.16
C PRO A 886 7.96 10.71 -1.92
N SER A 887 6.82 10.07 -1.63
CA SER A 887 5.54 10.71 -1.29
C SER A 887 5.04 11.72 -2.34
N ALA A 888 5.33 11.50 -3.63
CA ALA A 888 4.91 12.45 -4.68
C ALA A 888 3.39 12.58 -4.74
N THR A 889 2.64 11.48 -4.58
CA THR A 889 1.17 11.46 -4.63
C THR A 889 0.50 12.13 -3.42
N GLU A 890 1.25 12.35 -2.34
CA GLU A 890 0.78 13.06 -1.14
C GLU A 890 1.16 14.55 -1.17
N ARG A 891 2.33 14.85 -1.78
CA ARG A 891 2.92 16.19 -1.79
C ARG A 891 2.50 17.03 -3.01
N ILE A 892 2.06 16.37 -4.07
CA ILE A 892 1.52 17.02 -5.27
C ILE A 892 0.01 16.78 -5.30
N THR A 893 -0.75 17.82 -5.59
CA THR A 893 -2.21 17.73 -5.72
C THR A 893 -2.66 17.89 -7.17
N THR A 894 -3.77 17.24 -7.53
CA THR A 894 -4.36 17.38 -8.87
C THR A 894 -4.70 18.82 -9.16
N GLY A 895 -4.32 19.31 -10.36
CA GLY A 895 -4.48 20.68 -10.81
C GLY A 895 -3.32 21.61 -10.43
N GLN A 896 -2.42 21.20 -9.56
CA GLN A 896 -1.25 21.99 -9.19
C GLN A 896 -0.24 22.05 -10.34
N HIS A 897 0.26 23.23 -10.67
CA HIS A 897 1.30 23.38 -11.68
C HIS A 897 2.65 22.92 -11.12
N ILE A 898 3.29 22.01 -11.85
CA ILE A 898 4.62 21.53 -11.53
C ILE A 898 5.53 21.57 -12.73
N THR A 899 6.82 21.76 -12.48
CA THR A 899 7.87 21.63 -13.49
C THR A 899 8.68 20.39 -13.22
N ILE A 900 8.77 19.48 -14.16
CA ILE A 900 9.65 18.31 -14.07
C ILE A 900 10.86 18.48 -15.01
N ASP A 901 12.04 18.13 -14.51
CA ASP A 901 13.28 18.01 -15.28
C ASP A 901 13.74 16.54 -15.22
N GLY A 902 13.39 15.80 -16.26
CA GLY A 902 13.69 14.38 -16.36
C GLY A 902 15.18 14.04 -16.56
N ALA A 903 16.02 15.05 -16.84
CA ALA A 903 17.47 14.87 -16.95
C ALA A 903 18.18 15.00 -15.59
N SER A 904 17.74 15.93 -14.74
CA SER A 904 18.31 16.16 -13.41
C SER A 904 17.57 15.37 -12.30
N GLY A 905 16.34 14.90 -12.56
CA GLY A 905 15.50 14.24 -11.56
C GLY A 905 14.87 15.23 -10.57
N ILE A 906 14.78 16.51 -10.91
CA ILE A 906 14.24 17.58 -10.07
C ILE A 906 12.80 17.87 -10.48
N ILE A 907 11.93 18.07 -9.49
CA ILE A 907 10.55 18.50 -9.64
C ILE A 907 10.40 19.78 -8.82
N SER A 908 9.95 20.85 -9.44
CA SER A 908 9.60 22.09 -8.76
C SER A 908 8.08 22.24 -8.73
N ILE A 909 7.55 22.50 -7.54
CA ILE A 909 6.13 22.75 -7.31
C ILE A 909 5.96 24.27 -7.30
N ASP A 910 5.17 24.80 -8.23
CA ASP A 910 4.91 26.23 -8.26
C ASP A 910 4.12 26.63 -7.02
N ALA A 911 4.55 27.70 -6.35
CA ALA A 911 3.79 28.27 -5.25
C ALA A 911 2.46 28.81 -5.81
N THR A 912 1.36 28.31 -5.32
CA THR A 912 0.00 28.78 -5.62
C THR A 912 -0.22 30.17 -5.06
#